data_6bf292a2e456ffbf2a0b43b7dd92f4ad
#
_entry.id   6bf292a2e456ffbf2a0b43b7dd92f4ad
#
_cell.length_a   1.000
_cell.length_b   1.000
_cell.length_c   1.000
_cell.angle_alpha   90.00
_cell.angle_beta   90.00
_cell.angle_gamma   90.00
#
_symmetry.space_group_name_H-M   'P 1'
#
loop_
_entity.id
_entity.type
_entity.pdbx_description
1 polymer ?
#
loop_
_entity_poly.entity_id
_entity_poly.type
_entity_poly.pdbx_seq_one_letter_code
_entity_poly.pdbx_strand_id
1 'polypeptide(L)'
;MRYSFKALIVAVLAMFSSAPLFAQKMEPDATVKYADRDTCALYMDIYEPDASKVFCEDGRQRPTIIHVFGGGFKEGSRAETWLRPWFREMNARGYRMITVDYRLGLKGVRGVTQTEFAGLLDNAIRMAVTDLFSATEYLVKNGKSMGIDPDNLVVTGSSAGAITVQQAEWVLCNRAAARRPGEAGRVLSGGLCDYDHVADGLPEGFNYKGVMAFAGAVMVNGDLDYAAEPCPVMMFHGSEDELVPYDIVRAGTLAFCGPCQIQKALESAGGTCRFYRFPGINHAVAGYMPQTVGKQVDFMENNVMRGSKERVDAVIVDSSLPTYKTGNNNELYDIQPDMDLAETRWKIEKGGRGILWGASEGLPHEDHIEMSGEKVSCVLRWGVTADHAFRSEKSLVFPMLRTIPNNTHASMNFRIATDIPSLLAVNGRSLIRERVDSVRINGMVEVSSLWSKANDFVGVGSGAVESACIQMTRTIFPSTTLPVVYERFTLKNVAGDNLLVTVPKFCQVASTDHYAGVDGTYLVRAEIDGDGTAWMAPGTERTFTVVYQAYREGGKVTSPLLAGATPVTREIPAESPLHPDVDSEFEARKAFVLGLGTNLVLETPDSVLNEMFRQSKIRATESIYRTKGGLMHSPGGESYYAAIWANDQAEYIDPFFPYLGNANGNESALNSFRHFARFMTPDYKPIPSSIIAEGEDIWDGCGDRGDAAMIAYGASRYALARGDKSEAKELWPLIQWCLEYCSRNINEDGVVASDTDELENRFESGDANLCTSTLYYDALISASYLGKEIGVSSSVTKDYLRRSREMASAIEKYFGGPVSGYETYRYYKGNTLLRSWICMPLIAGIDNRAEGTTAALTGPELMTENGCLTEQGSDVFWDRATLYALRGIFYTGGADKALGILHRLSQRRLLGDHVPYAVEAWPEGSQRHLSAESGLYCRVITEGLFGMRPTGLRSFTMNVSLPAAWNEMSLNHIRAFGSD
;
A
#
# COMPACT_ATOMS: atom_id res chain seq x y z
N MET A 1 -23.27 -32.35 37.50
CA MET A 1 -23.73 -32.53 36.12
C MET A 1 -22.53 -32.44 35.22
N ARG A 2 -21.96 -33.61 34.89
CA ARG A 2 -20.88 -33.76 33.92
C ARG A 2 -21.50 -34.10 32.55
N TYR A 3 -21.60 -33.13 31.67
CA TYR A 3 -21.70 -33.34 30.22
C TYR A 3 -20.67 -32.39 29.57
N SER A 4 -19.61 -32.84 29.48
CA SER A 4 -18.78 -33.43 28.47
C SER A 4 -18.43 -32.41 27.35
N PHE A 5 -17.29 -31.74 27.60
CA PHE A 5 -16.53 -30.95 26.59
C PHE A 5 -16.27 -31.70 25.26
N LYS A 6 -16.44 -33.05 25.28
CA LYS A 6 -16.39 -33.89 24.08
C LYS A 6 -17.63 -33.75 23.19
N ALA A 7 -18.78 -33.38 23.73
CA ALA A 7 -19.99 -33.16 22.92
C ALA A 7 -19.97 -31.82 22.20
N LEU A 8 -19.28 -30.81 22.76
CA LEU A 8 -19.11 -29.53 22.09
C LEU A 8 -18.05 -29.59 20.96
N ILE A 9 -16.98 -30.37 21.15
CA ILE A 9 -15.97 -30.60 20.08
C ILE A 9 -16.57 -31.46 18.96
N VAL A 10 -17.44 -32.42 19.27
CA VAL A 10 -18.14 -33.18 18.22
C VAL A 10 -19.21 -32.35 17.54
N ALA A 11 -19.85 -31.39 18.21
CA ALA A 11 -20.81 -30.47 17.59
C ALA A 11 -20.10 -29.39 16.72
N VAL A 12 -18.93 -28.90 17.13
CA VAL A 12 -18.12 -27.97 16.35
C VAL A 12 -17.43 -28.69 15.17
N LEU A 13 -16.97 -29.96 15.36
CA LEU A 13 -16.49 -30.79 14.25
C LEU A 13 -17.63 -31.27 13.34
N ALA A 14 -18.86 -31.38 13.83
CA ALA A 14 -20.04 -31.67 13.03
C ALA A 14 -20.59 -30.45 12.30
N MET A 15 -20.30 -29.20 12.75
CA MET A 15 -20.59 -27.99 11.98
C MET A 15 -19.54 -27.69 10.91
N PHE A 16 -18.30 -28.21 11.07
CA PHE A 16 -17.30 -28.22 10.00
C PHE A 16 -17.32 -29.49 9.15
N SER A 17 -18.07 -30.52 9.54
CA SER A 17 -18.28 -31.76 8.75
C SER A 17 -19.62 -31.84 8.05
N SER A 18 -20.39 -30.76 8.00
CA SER A 18 -21.45 -30.58 7.00
C SER A 18 -20.92 -29.89 5.74
N ALA A 19 -19.62 -30.01 5.43
CA ALA A 19 -19.21 -30.05 4.06
C ALA A 19 -19.99 -31.21 3.42
N PRO A 20 -20.71 -30.99 2.30
CA PRO A 20 -21.52 -32.02 1.73
C PRO A 20 -20.65 -33.25 1.44
N LEU A 21 -21.20 -34.43 1.73
CA LEU A 21 -20.62 -35.76 1.49
C LEU A 21 -20.43 -36.06 -0.02
N PHE A 22 -20.04 -35.07 -0.82
CA PHE A 22 -19.88 -35.11 -2.27
C PHE A 22 -18.65 -34.33 -2.75
N ALA A 23 -17.52 -34.43 -2.05
CA ALA A 23 -16.23 -34.15 -2.66
C ALA A 23 -15.76 -35.39 -3.46
N GLN A 24 -16.60 -35.91 -4.33
CA GLN A 24 -16.09 -36.73 -5.44
C GLN A 24 -15.30 -35.78 -6.35
N LYS A 25 -14.01 -36.04 -6.47
CA LYS A 25 -13.08 -35.31 -7.31
C LYS A 25 -13.65 -35.33 -8.74
N MET A 26 -14.15 -34.20 -9.24
CA MET A 26 -14.64 -34.08 -10.59
C MET A 26 -13.42 -34.00 -11.51
N GLU A 27 -13.12 -35.08 -12.20
CA GLU A 27 -12.10 -35.11 -13.25
C GLU A 27 -12.76 -34.82 -14.60
N PRO A 28 -12.02 -34.27 -15.59
CA PRO A 28 -12.54 -34.12 -16.93
C PRO A 28 -12.81 -35.48 -17.58
N ASP A 29 -13.87 -35.56 -18.35
CA ASP A 29 -14.21 -36.77 -19.12
C ASP A 29 -13.20 -36.98 -20.27
N ALA A 30 -12.65 -35.92 -20.83
CA ALA A 30 -11.57 -35.95 -21.82
C ALA A 30 -10.65 -34.72 -21.69
N THR A 31 -9.36 -34.93 -21.97
CA THR A 31 -8.38 -33.88 -22.17
C THR A 31 -7.83 -33.96 -23.59
N VAL A 32 -7.91 -32.85 -24.32
CA VAL A 32 -7.56 -32.82 -25.75
C VAL A 32 -6.52 -31.73 -26.00
N LYS A 33 -5.43 -32.08 -26.71
CA LYS A 33 -4.48 -31.07 -27.19
C LYS A 33 -5.06 -30.41 -28.43
N TYR A 34 -5.20 -29.06 -28.37
CA TYR A 34 -5.78 -28.29 -29.47
C TYR A 34 -4.76 -27.44 -30.25
N ALA A 35 -3.62 -27.13 -29.64
CA ALA A 35 -2.55 -26.40 -30.33
C ALA A 35 -1.16 -26.69 -29.74
N ASP A 36 -0.14 -26.48 -30.57
CA ASP A 36 1.27 -26.40 -30.17
C ASP A 36 1.75 -24.95 -30.36
N ARG A 37 2.49 -24.43 -29.38
CA ARG A 37 3.18 -23.16 -29.45
C ARG A 37 4.66 -23.38 -29.18
N ASP A 38 5.51 -22.41 -29.56
CA ASP A 38 6.96 -22.54 -29.38
C ASP A 38 7.35 -22.75 -27.92
N THR A 39 6.55 -22.28 -26.98
CA THR A 39 6.82 -22.32 -25.53
C THR A 39 6.05 -23.41 -24.78
N CYS A 40 4.94 -23.89 -25.31
CA CYS A 40 4.06 -24.88 -24.63
C CYS A 40 3.05 -25.52 -25.58
N ALA A 41 2.59 -26.72 -25.21
CA ALA A 41 1.39 -27.32 -25.78
C ALA A 41 0.16 -26.82 -25.01
N LEU A 42 -0.95 -26.58 -25.71
CA LEU A 42 -2.21 -26.08 -25.17
C LEU A 42 -3.28 -27.17 -25.25
N TYR A 43 -3.98 -27.37 -24.12
CA TYR A 43 -4.98 -28.40 -23.96
C TYR A 43 -6.33 -27.80 -23.55
N MET A 44 -7.40 -28.58 -23.82
CA MET A 44 -8.73 -28.33 -23.28
C MET A 44 -9.20 -29.54 -22.47
N ASP A 45 -9.89 -29.30 -21.37
CA ASP A 45 -10.57 -30.31 -20.58
C ASP A 45 -12.08 -30.24 -20.85
N ILE A 46 -12.70 -31.37 -21.11
CA ILE A 46 -14.11 -31.47 -21.43
C ILE A 46 -14.85 -32.18 -20.30
N TYR A 47 -15.93 -31.56 -19.83
CA TYR A 47 -16.85 -32.08 -18.80
C TYR A 47 -18.22 -32.30 -19.44
N GLU A 48 -18.58 -33.59 -19.54
CA GLU A 48 -19.82 -33.97 -20.23
C GLU A 48 -21.05 -33.65 -19.37
N PRO A 49 -22.14 -33.20 -20.01
CA PRO A 49 -23.40 -32.92 -19.34
C PRO A 49 -24.18 -34.21 -19.02
N ASP A 50 -25.22 -34.06 -18.22
CA ASP A 50 -26.25 -35.10 -18.06
C ASP A 50 -26.83 -35.42 -19.44
N ALA A 51 -26.55 -36.63 -19.94
CA ALA A 51 -26.92 -37.08 -21.28
C ALA A 51 -28.42 -36.98 -21.56
N SER A 52 -29.29 -37.09 -20.53
CA SER A 52 -30.73 -36.96 -20.64
C SER A 52 -31.19 -35.51 -20.89
N LYS A 53 -30.33 -34.53 -20.69
CA LYS A 53 -30.65 -33.10 -20.76
C LYS A 53 -29.87 -32.32 -21.83
N VAL A 54 -29.02 -33.00 -22.60
CA VAL A 54 -28.24 -32.40 -23.70
C VAL A 54 -29.16 -31.71 -24.73
N PHE A 55 -30.33 -32.26 -24.97
CA PHE A 55 -31.32 -31.69 -25.86
C PHE A 55 -32.50 -31.10 -25.07
N CYS A 56 -33.00 -29.98 -25.57
CA CYS A 56 -34.27 -29.40 -25.11
C CYS A 56 -35.47 -30.19 -25.58
N GLU A 57 -36.64 -29.89 -25.01
CA GLU A 57 -37.90 -30.53 -25.41
C GLU A 57 -38.24 -30.32 -26.90
N ASP A 58 -37.78 -29.24 -27.51
CA ASP A 58 -37.94 -28.92 -28.93
C ASP A 58 -36.86 -29.58 -29.83
N GLY A 59 -35.99 -30.41 -29.26
CA GLY A 59 -34.97 -31.18 -29.97
C GLY A 59 -33.68 -30.42 -30.28
N ARG A 60 -33.56 -29.15 -29.90
CA ARG A 60 -32.33 -28.38 -30.06
C ARG A 60 -31.28 -28.81 -29.02
N GLN A 61 -30.05 -28.96 -29.46
CA GLN A 61 -28.90 -29.20 -28.55
C GLN A 61 -28.61 -27.93 -27.72
N ARG A 62 -28.37 -28.09 -26.42
CA ARG A 62 -27.90 -26.98 -25.55
C ARG A 62 -26.52 -26.55 -25.99
N PRO A 63 -26.21 -25.22 -25.90
CA PRO A 63 -24.89 -24.71 -26.24
C PRO A 63 -23.78 -25.34 -25.41
N THR A 64 -22.65 -25.54 -26.06
CA THR A 64 -21.38 -25.87 -25.34
C THR A 64 -20.74 -24.57 -24.84
N ILE A 65 -20.36 -24.58 -23.58
CA ILE A 65 -19.76 -23.42 -22.89
C ILE A 65 -18.25 -23.62 -22.79
N ILE A 66 -17.49 -22.70 -23.37
CA ILE A 66 -16.03 -22.68 -23.30
C ILE A 66 -15.63 -21.67 -22.22
N HIS A 67 -15.01 -22.13 -21.15
CA HIS A 67 -14.53 -21.30 -20.05
C HIS A 67 -13.05 -20.98 -20.18
N VAL A 68 -12.69 -19.70 -19.98
CA VAL A 68 -11.34 -19.17 -19.92
C VAL A 68 -11.06 -18.71 -18.48
N PHE A 69 -10.04 -19.29 -17.86
CA PHE A 69 -9.71 -19.02 -16.46
C PHE A 69 -9.11 -17.61 -16.25
N GLY A 70 -9.14 -17.12 -15.01
CA GLY A 70 -8.54 -15.86 -14.58
C GLY A 70 -7.04 -15.96 -14.29
N GLY A 71 -6.53 -15.05 -13.44
CA GLY A 71 -5.13 -15.06 -12.98
C GLY A 71 -4.26 -14.01 -13.65
N GLY A 72 -4.84 -12.89 -14.13
CA GLY A 72 -4.14 -11.70 -14.59
C GLY A 72 -3.15 -11.93 -15.75
N PHE A 73 -3.36 -12.95 -16.58
CA PHE A 73 -2.42 -13.39 -17.63
C PHE A 73 -1.03 -13.82 -17.11
N LYS A 74 -0.88 -13.96 -15.81
CA LYS A 74 0.38 -14.28 -15.12
C LYS A 74 0.37 -15.69 -14.55
N GLU A 75 -0.77 -16.14 -14.09
CA GLU A 75 -0.98 -17.44 -13.44
C GLU A 75 -2.37 -18.00 -13.76
N GLY A 76 -2.69 -19.17 -13.20
CA GLY A 76 -3.94 -19.86 -13.45
C GLY A 76 -3.76 -21.09 -14.33
N SER A 77 -4.79 -21.90 -14.40
CA SER A 77 -4.79 -23.16 -15.14
C SER A 77 -6.22 -23.60 -15.49
N ARG A 78 -6.41 -24.28 -16.64
CA ARG A 78 -7.68 -24.94 -16.97
C ARG A 78 -8.12 -25.96 -15.92
N ALA A 79 -7.18 -26.47 -15.11
CA ALA A 79 -7.43 -27.51 -14.10
C ALA A 79 -7.85 -26.96 -12.72
N GLU A 80 -8.24 -25.68 -12.61
CA GLU A 80 -8.66 -25.06 -11.35
C GLU A 80 -9.84 -25.80 -10.71
N THR A 81 -9.64 -26.21 -9.46
CA THR A 81 -10.61 -27.07 -8.76
C THR A 81 -11.78 -26.30 -8.17
N TRP A 82 -11.62 -25.01 -7.87
CA TRP A 82 -12.65 -24.17 -7.24
C TRP A 82 -13.85 -23.90 -8.18
N LEU A 83 -13.67 -24.00 -9.52
CA LEU A 83 -14.73 -23.88 -10.52
C LEU A 83 -15.57 -25.15 -10.69
N ARG A 84 -15.11 -26.29 -10.20
CA ARG A 84 -15.77 -27.59 -10.42
C ARG A 84 -17.18 -27.69 -9.86
N PRO A 85 -17.54 -27.06 -8.71
CA PRO A 85 -18.94 -27.01 -8.28
C PRO A 85 -19.85 -26.32 -9.28
N TRP A 86 -19.38 -25.25 -9.91
CA TRP A 86 -20.11 -24.55 -10.95
C TRP A 86 -20.24 -25.41 -12.23
N PHE A 87 -19.16 -26.07 -12.66
CA PHE A 87 -19.24 -26.99 -13.81
C PHE A 87 -20.26 -28.08 -13.58
N ARG A 88 -20.30 -28.67 -12.38
CA ARG A 88 -21.29 -29.69 -12.01
C ARG A 88 -22.72 -29.16 -12.10
N GLU A 89 -22.97 -27.95 -11.66
CA GLU A 89 -24.26 -27.31 -11.72
C GLU A 89 -24.71 -27.07 -13.17
N MET A 90 -23.81 -26.69 -14.05
CA MET A 90 -24.08 -26.47 -15.46
C MET A 90 -24.29 -27.81 -16.20
N ASN A 91 -23.43 -28.82 -15.95
CA ASN A 91 -23.60 -30.17 -16.50
C ASN A 91 -24.92 -30.83 -16.07
N ALA A 92 -25.33 -30.66 -14.82
CA ALA A 92 -26.61 -31.16 -14.31
C ALA A 92 -27.82 -30.54 -15.03
N ARG A 93 -27.65 -29.39 -15.69
CA ARG A 93 -28.66 -28.70 -16.51
C ARG A 93 -28.53 -28.98 -18.01
N GLY A 94 -27.58 -29.83 -18.39
CA GLY A 94 -27.41 -30.29 -19.78
C GLY A 94 -26.42 -29.46 -20.61
N TYR A 95 -25.70 -28.50 -20.00
CA TYR A 95 -24.66 -27.73 -20.69
C TYR A 95 -23.33 -28.46 -20.59
N ARG A 96 -22.66 -28.71 -21.73
CA ARG A 96 -21.26 -29.18 -21.75
C ARG A 96 -20.33 -28.03 -21.38
N MET A 97 -19.39 -28.28 -20.46
CA MET A 97 -18.37 -27.33 -20.05
C MET A 97 -17.01 -27.74 -20.65
N ILE A 98 -16.32 -26.79 -21.24
CA ILE A 98 -14.95 -26.95 -21.72
C ILE A 98 -14.13 -25.84 -21.04
N THR A 99 -12.97 -26.17 -20.49
CA THR A 99 -12.01 -25.19 -20.02
C THR A 99 -10.72 -25.34 -20.81
N VAL A 100 -10.12 -24.21 -21.18
CA VAL A 100 -9.00 -24.15 -22.12
C VAL A 100 -7.75 -23.55 -21.49
N ASP A 101 -6.57 -24.08 -21.84
CA ASP A 101 -5.31 -23.39 -21.60
C ASP A 101 -5.20 -22.15 -22.49
N TYR A 102 -4.40 -21.18 -22.06
CA TYR A 102 -3.89 -20.11 -22.91
C TYR A 102 -2.53 -19.68 -22.39
N ARG A 103 -1.71 -19.03 -23.24
CA ARG A 103 -0.36 -18.56 -22.85
C ARG A 103 -0.46 -17.40 -21.89
N LEU A 104 0.34 -17.48 -20.81
CA LEU A 104 0.38 -16.49 -19.74
C LEU A 104 1.40 -15.40 -20.13
N GLY A 105 0.96 -14.41 -20.91
CA GLY A 105 1.80 -13.38 -21.51
C GLY A 105 2.47 -12.43 -20.53
N LEU A 106 2.00 -12.38 -19.27
CA LEU A 106 2.58 -11.58 -18.19
C LEU A 106 3.30 -12.42 -17.13
N LYS A 107 3.51 -13.72 -17.38
CA LYS A 107 4.23 -14.57 -16.42
C LYS A 107 5.66 -14.08 -16.24
N GLY A 108 6.01 -13.73 -14.99
CA GLY A 108 7.35 -13.23 -14.63
C GLY A 108 7.59 -11.76 -14.96
N VAL A 109 6.58 -11.02 -15.43
CA VAL A 109 6.70 -9.56 -15.63
C VAL A 109 6.74 -8.89 -14.28
N ARG A 110 7.78 -8.06 -14.05
CA ARG A 110 8.01 -7.25 -12.85
C ARG A 110 8.84 -6.02 -13.19
N GLY A 111 8.75 -4.98 -12.35
CA GLY A 111 9.60 -3.80 -12.43
C GLY A 111 9.43 -2.99 -13.71
N VAL A 112 8.24 -2.99 -14.30
CA VAL A 112 7.91 -2.25 -15.52
C VAL A 112 7.12 -0.99 -15.19
N THR A 113 7.24 0.04 -16.02
CA THR A 113 6.43 1.26 -15.92
C THR A 113 4.98 1.00 -16.33
N GLN A 114 4.08 1.89 -15.95
CA GLN A 114 2.65 1.78 -16.31
C GLN A 114 2.43 1.75 -17.82
N THR A 115 3.17 2.56 -18.59
CA THR A 115 3.10 2.56 -20.06
C THR A 115 3.61 1.25 -20.66
N GLU A 116 4.74 0.73 -20.16
CA GLU A 116 5.26 -0.58 -20.57
C GLU A 116 4.29 -1.70 -20.24
N PHE A 117 3.70 -1.65 -19.03
CA PHE A 117 2.70 -2.63 -18.61
C PHE A 117 1.48 -2.62 -19.53
N ALA A 118 0.95 -1.45 -19.91
CA ALA A 118 -0.18 -1.35 -20.82
C ALA A 118 0.12 -2.03 -22.17
N GLY A 119 1.32 -1.87 -22.70
CA GLY A 119 1.76 -2.56 -23.93
C GLY A 119 1.92 -4.07 -23.76
N LEU A 120 2.47 -4.50 -22.63
CA LEU A 120 2.62 -5.92 -22.29
C LEU A 120 1.25 -6.58 -22.06
N LEU A 121 0.32 -5.88 -21.41
CA LEU A 121 -1.05 -6.34 -21.20
C LEU A 121 -1.80 -6.49 -22.53
N ASP A 122 -1.70 -5.52 -23.44
CA ASP A 122 -2.29 -5.63 -24.79
C ASP A 122 -1.75 -6.85 -25.53
N ASN A 123 -0.44 -7.10 -25.47
CA ASN A 123 0.16 -8.30 -26.05
C ASN A 123 -0.33 -9.59 -25.38
N ALA A 124 -0.45 -9.62 -24.06
CA ALA A 124 -0.95 -10.80 -23.34
C ALA A 124 -2.41 -11.11 -23.66
N ILE A 125 -3.27 -10.08 -23.77
CA ILE A 125 -4.67 -10.23 -24.23
C ILE A 125 -4.68 -10.81 -25.63
N ARG A 126 -3.87 -10.30 -26.56
CA ARG A 126 -3.77 -10.79 -27.94
C ARG A 126 -3.34 -12.23 -28.00
N MET A 127 -2.35 -12.65 -27.20
CA MET A 127 -1.92 -14.06 -27.09
C MET A 127 -3.06 -14.95 -26.61
N ALA A 128 -3.79 -14.55 -25.57
CA ALA A 128 -4.90 -15.32 -25.01
C ALA A 128 -6.09 -15.44 -25.98
N VAL A 129 -6.43 -14.35 -26.69
CA VAL A 129 -7.45 -14.37 -27.75
C VAL A 129 -7.06 -15.30 -28.90
N THR A 130 -5.80 -15.25 -29.33
CA THR A 130 -5.26 -16.15 -30.35
C THR A 130 -5.39 -17.62 -29.94
N ASP A 131 -5.13 -17.92 -28.68
CA ASP A 131 -5.19 -19.29 -28.17
C ASP A 131 -6.65 -19.76 -28.01
N LEU A 132 -7.57 -18.86 -27.57
CA LEU A 132 -9.00 -19.13 -27.56
C LEU A 132 -9.56 -19.43 -28.97
N PHE A 133 -9.15 -18.63 -29.97
CA PHE A 133 -9.58 -18.89 -31.35
C PHE A 133 -9.01 -20.22 -31.89
N SER A 134 -7.80 -20.61 -31.51
CA SER A 134 -7.27 -21.92 -31.88
C SER A 134 -8.04 -23.08 -31.23
N ALA A 135 -8.46 -22.92 -29.98
CA ALA A 135 -9.36 -23.90 -29.34
C ALA A 135 -10.71 -23.97 -30.04
N THR A 136 -11.28 -22.81 -30.41
CA THR A 136 -12.54 -22.70 -31.15
C THR A 136 -12.39 -23.32 -32.54
N GLU A 137 -11.33 -23.04 -33.27
CA GLU A 137 -11.01 -23.64 -34.58
C GLU A 137 -10.95 -25.17 -34.49
N TYR A 138 -10.30 -25.69 -33.45
CA TYR A 138 -10.26 -27.14 -33.20
C TYR A 138 -11.66 -27.73 -33.04
N LEU A 139 -12.53 -27.05 -32.24
CA LEU A 139 -13.91 -27.46 -32.03
C LEU A 139 -14.75 -27.34 -33.29
N VAL A 140 -14.55 -26.32 -34.12
CA VAL A 140 -15.23 -26.17 -35.42
C VAL A 140 -14.86 -27.32 -36.36
N LYS A 141 -13.60 -27.74 -36.38
CA LYS A 141 -13.10 -28.85 -37.23
C LYS A 141 -13.51 -30.24 -36.73
N ASN A 142 -13.42 -30.48 -35.43
CA ASN A 142 -13.52 -31.81 -34.83
C ASN A 142 -14.76 -32.02 -33.96
N GLY A 143 -15.45 -30.93 -33.56
CA GLY A 143 -16.54 -30.98 -32.57
C GLY A 143 -17.66 -31.95 -32.90
N LYS A 144 -18.06 -32.04 -34.16
CA LYS A 144 -19.14 -32.98 -34.56
C LYS A 144 -18.82 -34.43 -34.21
N SER A 145 -17.57 -34.87 -34.37
CA SER A 145 -17.14 -36.24 -33.97
C SER A 145 -17.08 -36.39 -32.43
N MET A 146 -17.11 -35.30 -31.68
CA MET A 146 -17.11 -35.24 -30.22
C MET A 146 -18.53 -34.99 -29.65
N GLY A 147 -19.54 -34.98 -30.48
CA GLY A 147 -20.92 -34.66 -30.07
C GLY A 147 -21.14 -33.19 -29.70
N ILE A 148 -20.28 -32.29 -30.22
CA ILE A 148 -20.36 -30.84 -30.02
C ILE A 148 -20.87 -30.18 -31.29
N ASP A 149 -21.89 -29.34 -31.15
CA ASP A 149 -22.37 -28.51 -32.25
C ASP A 149 -21.46 -27.27 -32.38
N PRO A 150 -20.63 -27.15 -33.44
CA PRO A 150 -19.69 -26.06 -33.60
C PRO A 150 -20.38 -24.72 -33.91
N ASP A 151 -21.63 -24.74 -34.31
CA ASP A 151 -22.44 -23.54 -34.56
C ASP A 151 -23.18 -23.05 -33.31
N ASN A 152 -22.99 -23.74 -32.17
CA ASN A 152 -23.66 -23.47 -30.91
C ASN A 152 -22.70 -23.36 -29.70
N LEU A 153 -21.70 -22.50 -29.86
CA LEU A 153 -20.68 -22.25 -28.86
C LEU A 153 -20.91 -20.94 -28.11
N VAL A 154 -20.81 -21.00 -26.80
CA VAL A 154 -20.85 -19.84 -25.90
C VAL A 154 -19.50 -19.75 -25.16
N VAL A 155 -19.00 -18.56 -24.99
CA VAL A 155 -17.74 -18.34 -24.24
C VAL A 155 -18.01 -17.64 -22.92
N THR A 156 -17.26 -18.02 -21.91
CA THR A 156 -17.33 -17.40 -20.58
C THR A 156 -15.93 -17.30 -19.97
N GLY A 157 -15.73 -16.34 -19.08
CA GLY A 157 -14.46 -16.18 -18.39
C GLY A 157 -14.55 -15.37 -17.12
N SER A 158 -13.51 -15.50 -16.30
CA SER A 158 -13.32 -14.74 -15.07
C SER A 158 -12.07 -13.87 -15.17
N SER A 159 -12.13 -12.59 -14.73
CA SER A 159 -10.96 -11.70 -14.70
C SER A 159 -10.23 -11.67 -16.07
N ALA A 160 -8.95 -12.05 -16.15
CA ALA A 160 -8.20 -12.17 -17.41
C ALA A 160 -8.93 -13.01 -18.47
N GLY A 161 -9.62 -14.08 -18.06
CA GLY A 161 -10.46 -14.88 -18.95
C GLY A 161 -11.69 -14.12 -19.46
N ALA A 162 -12.31 -13.28 -18.61
CA ALA A 162 -13.43 -12.43 -19.01
C ALA A 162 -12.98 -11.34 -20.00
N ILE A 163 -11.80 -10.78 -19.81
CA ILE A 163 -11.17 -9.87 -20.77
C ILE A 163 -10.97 -10.60 -22.10
N THR A 164 -10.42 -11.81 -22.07
CA THR A 164 -10.15 -12.61 -23.27
C THR A 164 -11.41 -12.88 -24.08
N VAL A 165 -12.52 -13.28 -23.44
CA VAL A 165 -13.76 -13.60 -24.17
C VAL A 165 -14.48 -12.37 -24.70
N GLN A 166 -14.45 -11.25 -23.98
CA GLN A 166 -15.01 -9.98 -24.46
C GLN A 166 -14.17 -9.39 -25.59
N GLN A 167 -12.83 -9.48 -25.49
CA GLN A 167 -11.95 -9.06 -26.57
C GLN A 167 -12.13 -9.93 -27.83
N ALA A 168 -12.32 -11.24 -27.67
CA ALA A 168 -12.57 -12.14 -28.79
C ALA A 168 -13.85 -11.78 -29.53
N GLU A 169 -14.94 -11.48 -28.83
CA GLU A 169 -16.20 -11.03 -29.44
C GLU A 169 -16.01 -9.70 -30.18
N TRP A 170 -15.31 -8.74 -29.54
CA TRP A 170 -15.02 -7.45 -30.19
C TRP A 170 -14.23 -7.63 -31.47
N VAL A 171 -13.21 -8.51 -31.49
CA VAL A 171 -12.42 -8.85 -32.69
C VAL A 171 -13.31 -9.45 -33.77
N LEU A 172 -14.21 -10.40 -33.45
CA LEU A 172 -15.11 -11.01 -34.43
C LEU A 172 -16.07 -10.01 -35.06
N CYS A 173 -16.62 -9.09 -34.25
CA CYS A 173 -17.54 -8.04 -34.75
C CYS A 173 -16.85 -7.03 -35.67
N ASN A 174 -15.57 -6.77 -35.46
CA ASN A 174 -14.81 -5.76 -36.19
C ASN A 174 -13.98 -6.30 -37.38
N ARG A 175 -13.75 -7.66 -37.46
CA ARG A 175 -12.91 -8.26 -38.51
C ARG A 175 -13.39 -8.01 -39.93
N ALA A 176 -14.70 -7.94 -40.15
CA ALA A 176 -15.26 -7.69 -41.50
C ALA A 176 -15.06 -6.24 -41.94
N ALA A 177 -15.12 -5.28 -41.02
CA ALA A 177 -14.83 -3.86 -41.30
C ALA A 177 -13.36 -3.64 -41.60
N ALA A 178 -12.45 -4.33 -40.87
CA ALA A 178 -11.01 -4.28 -41.09
C ALA A 178 -10.58 -4.69 -42.51
N ARG A 179 -11.34 -5.60 -43.15
CA ARG A 179 -11.02 -6.13 -44.49
C ARG A 179 -11.59 -5.31 -45.65
N ARG A 180 -12.32 -4.22 -45.42
CA ARG A 180 -12.87 -3.37 -46.49
C ARG A 180 -11.85 -2.32 -46.94
N PRO A 181 -11.41 -2.32 -48.22
CA PRO A 181 -10.50 -1.27 -48.73
C PRO A 181 -11.17 0.10 -48.64
N GLY A 182 -10.55 1.03 -47.91
CA GLY A 182 -11.00 2.43 -47.81
C GLY A 182 -11.68 2.83 -46.48
N GLU A 183 -12.23 1.93 -45.70
CA GLU A 183 -12.80 2.21 -44.38
C GLU A 183 -11.82 1.89 -43.23
N ALA A 184 -10.77 1.13 -43.51
CA ALA A 184 -9.73 0.74 -42.54
C ALA A 184 -9.04 1.90 -41.80
N GLY A 185 -9.08 3.13 -42.38
CA GLY A 185 -8.49 4.31 -41.76
C GLY A 185 -9.31 4.94 -40.62
N ARG A 186 -10.55 4.52 -40.39
CA ARG A 186 -11.45 5.16 -39.42
C ARG A 186 -11.71 4.32 -38.17
N VAL A 187 -11.73 2.99 -38.30
CA VAL A 187 -12.02 2.08 -37.18
C VAL A 187 -10.72 1.51 -36.58
N LEU A 188 -9.63 1.51 -37.34
CA LEU A 188 -8.42 0.76 -37.00
C LEU A 188 -7.16 1.61 -36.92
N SER A 189 -7.28 2.93 -36.82
CA SER A 189 -6.13 3.85 -36.78
C SER A 189 -5.29 3.76 -35.49
N GLY A 190 -5.27 2.61 -34.85
CA GLY A 190 -4.47 2.45 -33.67
C GLY A 190 -4.39 1.03 -33.11
N GLY A 191 -3.72 0.11 -33.79
CA GLY A 191 -3.29 -1.15 -33.16
C GLY A 191 -4.08 -2.42 -33.49
N LEU A 192 -5.21 -2.36 -34.22
CA LEU A 192 -5.93 -3.57 -34.69
C LEU A 192 -5.24 -4.30 -35.83
N CYS A 193 -4.21 -3.72 -36.44
CA CYS A 193 -3.42 -4.40 -37.49
C CYS A 193 -2.88 -5.77 -37.03
N ASP A 194 -2.70 -5.96 -35.75
CA ASP A 194 -2.17 -7.19 -35.18
C ASP A 194 -3.23 -8.27 -34.89
N TYR A 195 -4.54 -7.92 -34.96
CA TYR A 195 -5.63 -8.89 -34.86
C TYR A 195 -6.13 -9.37 -36.22
N ASP A 196 -5.65 -8.78 -37.32
CA ASP A 196 -6.16 -9.02 -38.69
C ASP A 196 -6.09 -10.50 -39.11
N HIS A 197 -5.17 -11.28 -38.56
CA HIS A 197 -4.95 -12.69 -38.91
C HIS A 197 -5.32 -13.67 -37.78
N VAL A 198 -5.67 -13.18 -36.59
CA VAL A 198 -5.85 -14.03 -35.40
C VAL A 198 -7.07 -14.94 -35.54
N ALA A 199 -8.09 -14.52 -36.25
CA ALA A 199 -9.32 -15.28 -36.50
C ALA A 199 -9.37 -15.95 -37.86
N ASP A 200 -8.29 -15.97 -38.63
CA ASP A 200 -8.28 -16.52 -40.03
C ASP A 200 -8.59 -18.02 -40.12
N GLY A 201 -8.34 -18.77 -39.05
CA GLY A 201 -8.69 -20.20 -38.96
C GLY A 201 -10.18 -20.46 -38.74
N LEU A 202 -10.98 -19.46 -38.37
CA LEU A 202 -12.41 -19.60 -38.18
C LEU A 202 -13.19 -19.34 -39.49
N PRO A 203 -14.33 -20.02 -39.72
CA PRO A 203 -15.18 -19.80 -40.91
C PRO A 203 -15.57 -18.32 -41.06
N GLU A 204 -15.72 -17.88 -42.30
CA GLU A 204 -16.27 -16.57 -42.59
C GLU A 204 -17.71 -16.46 -42.02
N GLY A 205 -17.98 -15.36 -41.27
CA GLY A 205 -19.26 -15.18 -40.57
C GLY A 205 -19.42 -15.97 -39.27
N PHE A 206 -18.39 -16.70 -38.81
CA PHE A 206 -18.42 -17.34 -37.48
C PHE A 206 -18.59 -16.28 -36.40
N ASN A 207 -19.49 -16.53 -35.47
CA ASN A 207 -19.70 -15.77 -34.22
C ASN A 207 -20.07 -16.73 -33.10
N TYR A 208 -19.67 -16.39 -31.86
CA TYR A 208 -20.21 -17.07 -30.68
C TYR A 208 -21.73 -16.80 -30.55
N LYS A 209 -22.43 -17.69 -29.86
CA LYS A 209 -23.87 -17.52 -29.57
C LYS A 209 -24.13 -16.66 -28.33
N GLY A 210 -23.12 -16.44 -27.51
CA GLY A 210 -23.19 -15.57 -26.35
C GLY A 210 -21.85 -15.48 -25.60
N VAL A 211 -21.72 -14.43 -24.86
CA VAL A 211 -20.58 -14.15 -23.95
C VAL A 211 -21.06 -13.95 -22.53
N MET A 212 -20.43 -14.61 -21.55
CA MET A 212 -20.66 -14.37 -20.12
C MET A 212 -19.35 -13.95 -19.47
N ALA A 213 -19.26 -12.72 -18.97
CA ALA A 213 -18.02 -12.13 -18.45
C ALA A 213 -18.16 -11.76 -16.96
N PHE A 214 -17.24 -12.27 -16.16
CA PHE A 214 -17.13 -12.01 -14.72
C PHE A 214 -15.90 -11.15 -14.44
N ALA A 215 -16.11 -9.84 -14.15
CA ALA A 215 -15.07 -8.84 -13.96
C ALA A 215 -14.14 -8.72 -15.19
N GLY A 216 -14.73 -8.40 -16.34
CA GLY A 216 -14.04 -8.29 -17.63
C GLY A 216 -13.94 -6.86 -18.15
N ALA A 217 -13.14 -6.67 -19.19
CA ALA A 217 -12.95 -5.42 -19.92
C ALA A 217 -12.52 -5.68 -21.37
N VAL A 218 -12.50 -4.63 -22.21
CA VAL A 218 -11.99 -4.66 -23.58
C VAL A 218 -10.88 -3.61 -23.73
N MET A 219 -9.75 -4.02 -24.30
CA MET A 219 -8.64 -3.12 -24.63
C MET A 219 -8.76 -2.65 -26.07
N VAL A 220 -8.75 -1.34 -26.25
CA VAL A 220 -8.80 -0.72 -27.59
C VAL A 220 -7.82 0.44 -27.68
N ASN A 221 -7.49 0.82 -28.90
CA ASN A 221 -6.74 2.06 -29.15
C ASN A 221 -7.75 3.11 -29.65
N GLY A 222 -8.06 4.09 -28.80
CA GLY A 222 -9.12 5.06 -29.06
C GLY A 222 -10.43 4.76 -28.33
N ASP A 223 -11.56 4.90 -29.01
CA ASP A 223 -12.88 4.67 -28.45
C ASP A 223 -13.40 3.27 -28.78
N LEU A 224 -14.14 2.66 -27.83
CA LEU A 224 -14.72 1.34 -28.01
C LEU A 224 -15.96 1.41 -28.93
N ASP A 225 -15.93 0.68 -30.04
CA ASP A 225 -17.00 0.57 -31.01
C ASP A 225 -17.10 -0.86 -31.55
N TYR A 226 -18.31 -1.26 -32.00
CA TYR A 226 -18.59 -2.54 -32.64
C TYR A 226 -19.11 -2.28 -34.07
N ALA A 227 -18.38 -2.74 -35.08
CA ALA A 227 -18.73 -2.53 -36.49
C ALA A 227 -19.88 -3.43 -36.99
N ALA A 228 -20.20 -4.49 -36.26
CA ALA A 228 -21.33 -5.37 -36.51
C ALA A 228 -22.12 -5.63 -35.22
N GLU A 229 -23.37 -6.05 -35.33
CA GLU A 229 -24.19 -6.44 -34.18
C GLU A 229 -23.52 -7.60 -33.43
N PRO A 230 -23.13 -7.40 -32.15
CA PRO A 230 -22.50 -8.45 -31.34
C PRO A 230 -23.52 -9.50 -30.89
N CYS A 231 -23.02 -10.69 -30.54
CA CYS A 231 -23.86 -11.69 -29.90
C CYS A 231 -24.37 -11.20 -28.53
N PRO A 232 -25.40 -11.85 -27.93
CA PRO A 232 -25.81 -11.49 -26.57
C PRO A 232 -24.66 -11.57 -25.58
N VAL A 233 -24.48 -10.51 -24.77
CA VAL A 233 -23.40 -10.40 -23.74
C VAL A 233 -24.04 -10.26 -22.37
N MET A 234 -23.57 -11.07 -21.42
CA MET A 234 -23.91 -10.94 -20.00
C MET A 234 -22.65 -10.59 -19.22
N MET A 235 -22.74 -9.58 -18.38
CA MET A 235 -21.64 -9.06 -17.58
C MET A 235 -21.99 -9.00 -16.10
N PHE A 236 -21.05 -9.38 -15.25
CA PHE A 236 -21.08 -9.21 -13.80
C PHE A 236 -19.85 -8.44 -13.38
N HIS A 237 -20.01 -7.36 -12.58
CA HIS A 237 -18.87 -6.55 -12.18
C HIS A 237 -19.12 -5.83 -10.87
N GLY A 238 -18.07 -5.74 -10.03
CA GLY A 238 -18.08 -4.97 -8.81
C GLY A 238 -17.77 -3.49 -9.08
N SER A 239 -18.48 -2.57 -8.40
CA SER A 239 -18.23 -1.13 -8.61
C SER A 239 -16.88 -0.67 -8.06
N GLU A 240 -16.32 -1.43 -7.11
CA GLU A 240 -15.04 -1.16 -6.44
C GLU A 240 -13.92 -2.11 -6.94
N ASP A 241 -14.03 -2.56 -8.20
CA ASP A 241 -13.01 -3.41 -8.81
C ASP A 241 -11.76 -2.59 -9.13
N GLU A 242 -10.68 -2.86 -8.40
CA GLU A 242 -9.39 -2.17 -8.52
C GLU A 242 -8.47 -2.80 -9.58
N LEU A 243 -8.74 -4.06 -9.98
CA LEU A 243 -7.90 -4.80 -10.94
C LEU A 243 -8.37 -4.65 -12.38
N VAL A 244 -9.69 -4.68 -12.58
CA VAL A 244 -10.30 -4.52 -13.90
C VAL A 244 -11.28 -3.35 -13.84
N PRO A 245 -11.08 -2.28 -14.63
CA PRO A 245 -11.83 -1.05 -14.47
C PRO A 245 -13.33 -1.26 -14.64
N TYR A 246 -14.12 -0.65 -13.75
CA TYR A 246 -15.57 -0.63 -13.84
C TYR A 246 -16.08 0.27 -14.98
N ASP A 247 -15.35 1.36 -15.28
CA ASP A 247 -15.67 2.27 -16.38
C ASP A 247 -14.57 2.27 -17.45
N ILE A 248 -13.58 3.16 -17.37
CA ILE A 248 -12.49 3.26 -18.35
C ILE A 248 -11.20 3.73 -17.68
N VAL A 249 -10.08 3.12 -18.07
CA VAL A 249 -8.73 3.59 -17.75
C VAL A 249 -7.97 3.81 -19.05
N ARG A 250 -7.21 4.89 -19.17
CA ARG A 250 -6.43 5.23 -20.37
C ARG A 250 -4.94 5.31 -20.04
N ALA A 251 -4.13 4.73 -20.93
CA ALA A 251 -2.68 4.87 -20.94
C ALA A 251 -2.27 5.32 -22.34
N GLY A 252 -2.00 6.61 -22.50
CA GLY A 252 -1.80 7.21 -23.82
C GLY A 252 -3.03 7.07 -24.71
N THR A 253 -2.87 6.43 -25.86
CA THR A 253 -3.97 6.14 -26.80
C THR A 253 -4.71 4.84 -26.48
N LEU A 254 -4.14 3.98 -25.64
CA LEU A 254 -4.79 2.74 -25.20
C LEU A 254 -5.90 3.06 -24.20
N ALA A 255 -7.06 2.44 -24.39
CA ALA A 255 -8.20 2.51 -23.51
C ALA A 255 -8.58 1.11 -23.01
N PHE A 256 -8.60 0.92 -21.70
CA PHE A 256 -9.07 -0.30 -21.06
C PHE A 256 -10.49 -0.05 -20.57
N CYS A 257 -11.45 -0.53 -21.34
CA CYS A 257 -12.86 -0.22 -21.23
C CYS A 257 -13.60 -1.27 -20.40
N GLY A 258 -14.10 -0.87 -19.25
CA GLY A 258 -14.90 -1.70 -18.36
C GLY A 258 -16.36 -1.84 -18.81
N PRO A 259 -17.20 -2.56 -18.03
CA PRO A 259 -18.56 -2.91 -18.41
C PRO A 259 -19.48 -1.72 -18.67
N CYS A 260 -19.26 -0.57 -18.04
CA CYS A 260 -20.04 0.64 -18.30
C CYS A 260 -19.85 1.17 -19.73
N GLN A 261 -18.62 1.10 -20.26
CA GLN A 261 -18.31 1.50 -21.64
C GLN A 261 -18.75 0.39 -22.61
N ILE A 262 -18.53 -0.89 -22.25
CA ILE A 262 -18.93 -2.02 -23.07
C ILE A 262 -20.47 -2.03 -23.28
N GLN A 263 -21.25 -1.81 -22.23
CA GLN A 263 -22.70 -1.71 -22.33
C GLN A 263 -23.13 -0.64 -23.34
N LYS A 264 -22.57 0.59 -23.23
CA LYS A 264 -22.88 1.69 -24.15
C LYS A 264 -22.55 1.34 -25.61
N ALA A 265 -21.39 0.73 -25.84
CA ALA A 265 -20.95 0.34 -27.16
C ALA A 265 -21.82 -0.79 -27.76
N LEU A 266 -22.15 -1.82 -26.95
CA LEU A 266 -23.05 -2.91 -27.34
C LEU A 266 -24.44 -2.37 -27.73
N GLU A 267 -25.00 -1.49 -26.90
CA GLU A 267 -26.31 -0.89 -27.14
C GLU A 267 -26.33 -0.03 -28.39
N SER A 268 -25.26 0.73 -28.64
CA SER A 268 -25.09 1.55 -29.85
C SER A 268 -25.01 0.71 -31.11
N ALA A 269 -24.43 -0.49 -31.03
CA ALA A 269 -24.37 -1.45 -32.14
C ALA A 269 -25.64 -2.31 -32.30
N GLY A 270 -26.68 -2.08 -31.51
CA GLY A 270 -27.91 -2.86 -31.54
C GLY A 270 -27.86 -4.18 -30.77
N GLY A 271 -26.78 -4.45 -30.09
CA GLY A 271 -26.52 -5.68 -29.33
C GLY A 271 -27.45 -5.84 -28.12
N THR A 272 -27.52 -7.06 -27.62
CA THR A 272 -28.28 -7.46 -26.43
C THR A 272 -27.30 -7.57 -25.25
N CYS A 273 -27.54 -6.78 -24.20
CA CYS A 273 -26.67 -6.74 -23.01
C CYS A 273 -27.47 -7.02 -21.74
N ARG A 274 -26.96 -7.91 -20.88
CA ARG A 274 -27.40 -8.04 -19.49
C ARG A 274 -26.25 -7.67 -18.59
N PHE A 275 -26.37 -6.55 -17.90
CA PHE A 275 -25.35 -6.07 -16.96
C PHE A 275 -25.87 -6.15 -15.53
N TYR A 276 -25.16 -6.92 -14.69
CA TYR A 276 -25.42 -7.08 -13.26
C TYR A 276 -24.32 -6.36 -12.47
N ARG A 277 -24.69 -5.27 -11.79
CA ARG A 277 -23.82 -4.39 -11.04
C ARG A 277 -23.80 -4.76 -9.57
N PHE A 278 -22.63 -4.90 -8.99
CA PHE A 278 -22.44 -5.21 -7.56
C PHE A 278 -21.83 -4.00 -6.86
N PRO A 279 -22.66 -3.08 -6.31
CA PRO A 279 -22.15 -1.89 -5.65
C PRO A 279 -21.39 -2.25 -4.38
N GLY A 280 -20.21 -1.60 -4.16
CA GLY A 280 -19.35 -1.84 -3.01
C GLY A 280 -18.60 -3.18 -3.02
N ILE A 281 -18.70 -3.96 -4.08
CA ILE A 281 -17.93 -5.20 -4.24
C ILE A 281 -16.74 -4.93 -5.17
N ASN A 282 -15.60 -5.46 -4.81
CA ASN A 282 -14.35 -5.36 -5.56
C ASN A 282 -14.23 -6.48 -6.62
N HIS A 283 -13.01 -6.84 -7.00
CA HIS A 283 -12.71 -7.90 -7.97
C HIS A 283 -13.24 -9.31 -7.61
N ALA A 284 -13.75 -9.51 -6.38
CA ALA A 284 -14.34 -10.78 -5.95
C ALA A 284 -15.45 -11.28 -6.87
N VAL A 285 -16.13 -10.39 -7.59
CA VAL A 285 -17.16 -10.74 -8.58
C VAL A 285 -16.62 -11.67 -9.68
N ALA A 286 -15.33 -11.66 -9.95
CA ALA A 286 -14.66 -12.60 -10.86
C ALA A 286 -14.87 -14.07 -10.47
N GLY A 287 -15.18 -14.36 -9.20
CA GLY A 287 -15.45 -15.69 -8.66
C GLY A 287 -16.95 -16.04 -8.49
N TYR A 288 -17.89 -15.17 -8.86
CA TYR A 288 -19.33 -15.34 -8.55
C TYR A 288 -20.12 -16.23 -9.53
N MET A 289 -19.43 -17.07 -10.34
CA MET A 289 -20.09 -17.99 -11.23
C MET A 289 -21.06 -18.94 -10.48
N PRO A 290 -20.68 -19.59 -9.37
CA PRO A 290 -21.60 -20.47 -8.64
C PRO A 290 -22.83 -19.75 -8.07
N GLN A 291 -22.67 -18.54 -7.56
CA GLN A 291 -23.74 -17.76 -6.93
C GLN A 291 -24.77 -17.21 -7.94
N THR A 292 -24.37 -17.11 -9.21
CA THR A 292 -25.18 -16.47 -10.25
C THR A 292 -25.74 -17.46 -11.29
N VAL A 293 -25.65 -18.78 -11.05
CA VAL A 293 -26.09 -19.83 -11.99
C VAL A 293 -27.51 -19.60 -12.52
N GLY A 294 -28.44 -19.19 -11.66
CA GLY A 294 -29.82 -18.92 -12.10
C GLY A 294 -29.90 -17.84 -13.19
N LYS A 295 -29.10 -16.76 -13.06
CA LYS A 295 -29.04 -15.67 -14.06
C LYS A 295 -28.37 -16.14 -15.35
N GLN A 296 -27.32 -16.97 -15.23
CA GLN A 296 -26.62 -17.55 -16.38
C GLN A 296 -27.54 -18.46 -17.20
N VAL A 297 -28.29 -19.35 -16.53
CA VAL A 297 -29.23 -20.25 -17.18
C VAL A 297 -30.36 -19.46 -17.86
N ASP A 298 -30.93 -18.46 -17.20
CA ASP A 298 -31.95 -17.58 -17.78
C ASP A 298 -31.43 -16.85 -19.04
N PHE A 299 -30.19 -16.36 -18.99
CA PHE A 299 -29.52 -15.75 -20.16
C PHE A 299 -29.37 -16.78 -21.31
N MET A 300 -28.84 -17.97 -20.97
CA MET A 300 -28.66 -19.04 -21.96
C MET A 300 -29.98 -19.46 -22.64
N GLU A 301 -31.05 -19.62 -21.86
CA GLU A 301 -32.35 -20.04 -22.39
C GLU A 301 -33.06 -18.94 -23.16
N ASN A 302 -33.07 -17.70 -22.64
CA ASN A 302 -33.85 -16.61 -23.24
C ASN A 302 -33.08 -15.87 -24.33
N ASN A 303 -31.87 -15.39 -24.06
CA ASN A 303 -31.13 -14.57 -25.03
C ASN A 303 -30.37 -15.43 -26.06
N VAL A 304 -29.69 -16.50 -25.60
CA VAL A 304 -28.91 -17.34 -26.51
C VAL A 304 -29.78 -18.29 -27.31
N MET A 305 -30.63 -19.08 -26.66
CA MET A 305 -31.36 -20.13 -27.34
C MET A 305 -32.66 -19.67 -28.00
N ARG A 306 -33.39 -18.74 -27.35
CA ARG A 306 -34.67 -18.22 -27.91
C ARG A 306 -34.48 -16.94 -28.73
N GLY A 307 -33.27 -16.32 -28.65
CA GLY A 307 -32.99 -15.09 -29.40
C GLY A 307 -33.71 -13.84 -28.86
N SER A 308 -34.10 -13.86 -27.59
CA SER A 308 -34.71 -12.69 -26.95
C SER A 308 -33.75 -11.51 -26.95
N LYS A 309 -34.25 -10.33 -27.31
CA LYS A 309 -33.52 -9.05 -27.24
C LYS A 309 -33.72 -8.35 -25.92
N GLU A 310 -34.18 -9.05 -24.90
CA GLU A 310 -34.31 -8.48 -23.54
C GLU A 310 -33.00 -8.03 -23.02
N ARG A 311 -32.94 -6.78 -22.60
CA ARG A 311 -31.80 -6.14 -21.94
C ARG A 311 -32.06 -6.04 -20.45
N VAL A 312 -31.01 -6.22 -19.65
CA VAL A 312 -31.08 -6.10 -18.18
C VAL A 312 -29.96 -5.19 -17.75
N ASP A 313 -30.27 -4.18 -16.94
CA ASP A 313 -29.32 -3.39 -16.18
C ASP A 313 -29.80 -3.41 -14.72
N ALA A 314 -29.18 -4.29 -13.91
CA ALA A 314 -29.68 -4.57 -12.58
C ALA A 314 -28.57 -4.39 -11.52
N VAL A 315 -28.95 -3.76 -10.43
CA VAL A 315 -28.10 -3.63 -9.23
C VAL A 315 -28.38 -4.82 -8.30
N ILE A 316 -27.33 -5.53 -7.93
CA ILE A 316 -27.39 -6.66 -6.99
C ILE A 316 -26.80 -6.21 -5.67
N VAL A 317 -27.63 -6.16 -4.64
CA VAL A 317 -27.22 -5.92 -3.25
C VAL A 317 -27.43 -7.21 -2.48
N ASP A 318 -26.33 -7.88 -2.14
CA ASP A 318 -26.36 -9.14 -1.41
C ASP A 318 -25.25 -9.16 -0.36
N SER A 319 -25.64 -8.93 0.89
CA SER A 319 -24.72 -8.87 2.04
C SER A 319 -24.11 -10.24 2.40
N SER A 320 -24.60 -11.33 1.81
CA SER A 320 -24.03 -12.67 2.00
C SER A 320 -22.83 -12.95 1.10
N LEU A 321 -22.62 -12.13 0.05
CA LEU A 321 -21.50 -12.32 -0.84
C LEU A 321 -20.19 -11.88 -0.18
N PRO A 322 -19.13 -12.70 -0.28
CA PRO A 322 -17.85 -12.36 0.34
C PRO A 322 -17.20 -11.16 -0.39
N THR A 323 -16.64 -10.24 0.39
CA THR A 323 -15.79 -9.18 -0.14
C THR A 323 -14.33 -9.55 0.14
N TYR A 324 -13.49 -9.52 -0.89
CA TYR A 324 -12.05 -9.74 -0.75
C TYR A 324 -11.35 -8.42 -1.05
N LYS A 325 -10.31 -8.09 -0.25
CA LYS A 325 -9.36 -7.08 -0.67
C LYS A 325 -8.45 -7.70 -1.72
N THR A 326 -8.45 -7.12 -2.90
CA THR A 326 -7.44 -7.37 -3.92
C THR A 326 -6.44 -6.23 -3.87
N GLY A 327 -5.16 -6.53 -4.03
CA GLY A 327 -4.14 -5.50 -4.24
C GLY A 327 -4.41 -4.71 -5.52
N ASN A 328 -3.85 -3.53 -5.64
CA ASN A 328 -3.90 -2.81 -6.90
C ASN A 328 -3.01 -3.50 -7.97
N ASN A 329 -3.19 -3.15 -9.24
CA ASN A 329 -2.42 -3.74 -10.33
C ASN A 329 -0.90 -3.53 -10.17
N ASN A 330 -0.49 -2.40 -9.56
CA ASN A 330 0.91 -2.10 -9.33
C ASN A 330 1.55 -3.07 -8.34
N GLU A 331 0.81 -3.46 -7.27
CA GLU A 331 1.28 -4.45 -6.31
C GLU A 331 1.34 -5.86 -6.94
N LEU A 332 0.31 -6.24 -7.71
CA LEU A 332 0.22 -7.56 -8.32
C LEU A 332 1.37 -7.84 -9.32
N TYR A 333 1.75 -6.82 -10.09
CA TYR A 333 2.75 -6.93 -11.15
C TYR A 333 4.04 -6.19 -10.87
N ASP A 334 4.17 -5.57 -9.69
CA ASP A 334 5.31 -4.70 -9.37
C ASP A 334 5.48 -3.59 -10.43
N ILE A 335 4.35 -2.94 -10.76
CA ILE A 335 4.32 -1.87 -11.76
C ILE A 335 4.77 -0.58 -11.11
N GLN A 336 5.82 0.00 -11.67
CA GLN A 336 6.27 1.32 -11.26
C GLN A 336 5.39 2.40 -11.91
N PRO A 337 4.92 3.40 -11.16
CA PRO A 337 4.16 4.49 -11.77
C PRO A 337 4.99 5.24 -12.80
N ASP A 338 4.39 5.51 -13.95
CA ASP A 338 4.95 6.42 -14.96
C ASP A 338 4.87 7.84 -14.40
N MET A 339 5.93 8.27 -13.79
CA MET A 339 6.04 9.67 -13.37
C MET A 339 6.87 10.46 -14.38
N ASP A 340 6.21 11.20 -15.22
CA ASP A 340 6.85 12.35 -15.82
C ASP A 340 7.06 13.39 -14.71
N LEU A 341 8.32 13.58 -14.31
CA LEU A 341 8.70 14.52 -13.26
C LEU A 341 8.32 15.98 -13.59
N ALA A 342 7.95 16.27 -14.83
CA ALA A 342 7.41 17.57 -15.23
C ALA A 342 5.95 17.78 -14.85
N GLU A 343 5.18 16.71 -14.62
CA GLU A 343 3.75 16.77 -14.30
C GLU A 343 3.48 16.23 -12.89
N THR A 344 3.93 16.96 -11.87
CA THR A 344 3.59 16.63 -10.49
C THR A 344 2.12 16.99 -10.22
N ARG A 345 1.40 16.06 -9.58
CA ARG A 345 -0.03 16.22 -9.24
C ARG A 345 -0.26 17.31 -8.19
N TRP A 346 0.64 17.38 -7.23
CA TRP A 346 0.58 18.32 -6.13
C TRP A 346 1.43 19.55 -6.38
N LYS A 347 1.07 20.67 -5.74
CA LYS A 347 1.81 21.93 -5.78
C LYS A 347 2.09 22.38 -4.35
N ILE A 348 3.30 22.91 -4.10
CA ILE A 348 3.62 23.52 -2.82
C ILE A 348 2.82 24.82 -2.70
N GLU A 349 2.14 25.01 -1.57
CA GLU A 349 1.41 26.23 -1.32
C GLU A 349 2.33 27.45 -1.19
N LYS A 350 1.81 28.63 -1.56
CA LYS A 350 2.55 29.88 -1.39
C LYS A 350 2.86 30.10 0.10
N GLY A 351 4.15 30.16 0.41
CA GLY A 351 4.66 30.31 1.77
C GLY A 351 5.12 28.99 2.43
N GLY A 352 5.13 27.88 1.69
CA GLY A 352 5.74 26.63 2.16
C GLY A 352 5.08 26.03 3.40
N ARG A 353 3.75 25.96 3.44
CA ARG A 353 2.97 25.47 4.60
C ARG A 353 2.04 24.32 4.25
N GLY A 354 2.41 23.53 3.26
CA GLY A 354 1.63 22.39 2.81
C GLY A 354 1.69 22.20 1.30
N ILE A 355 1.00 21.17 0.86
CA ILE A 355 0.80 20.87 -0.55
C ILE A 355 -0.69 20.89 -0.88
N LEU A 356 -0.99 21.29 -2.10
CA LEU A 356 -2.36 21.42 -2.62
C LEU A 356 -2.45 20.74 -3.98
N TRP A 357 -3.52 19.96 -4.16
CA TRP A 357 -3.91 19.41 -5.44
C TRP A 357 -5.29 19.94 -5.85
N GLY A 358 -5.42 20.44 -7.08
CA GLY A 358 -6.70 20.77 -7.70
C GLY A 358 -7.26 19.53 -8.39
N ALA A 359 -8.41 19.04 -7.94
CA ALA A 359 -9.04 17.81 -8.44
C ALA A 359 -9.71 17.95 -9.82
N SER A 360 -9.18 18.80 -10.69
CA SER A 360 -9.65 18.99 -12.06
C SER A 360 -8.91 18.13 -13.09
N GLU A 361 -7.75 17.58 -12.72
CA GLU A 361 -6.85 16.83 -13.59
C GLU A 361 -6.45 15.51 -12.93
N GLY A 362 -6.16 14.49 -13.75
CA GLY A 362 -5.64 13.20 -13.28
C GLY A 362 -6.61 12.37 -12.41
N LEU A 363 -7.91 12.36 -12.72
CA LEU A 363 -8.91 11.51 -12.06
C LEU A 363 -9.12 10.20 -12.82
N PRO A 364 -9.48 9.09 -12.13
CA PRO A 364 -9.57 8.99 -10.67
C PRO A 364 -8.20 9.05 -9.99
N HIS A 365 -8.18 9.38 -8.69
CA HIS A 365 -6.98 9.36 -7.88
C HIS A 365 -7.26 8.67 -6.55
N GLU A 366 -6.35 7.85 -6.11
CA GLU A 366 -6.35 7.22 -4.79
C GLU A 366 -5.00 7.40 -4.12
N ASP A 367 -5.02 7.57 -2.81
CA ASP A 367 -3.84 7.70 -1.99
C ASP A 367 -4.14 7.31 -0.54
N HIS A 368 -3.10 7.22 0.26
CA HIS A 368 -3.22 6.96 1.68
C HIS A 368 -2.15 7.74 2.46
N ILE A 369 -2.53 8.23 3.64
CA ILE A 369 -1.66 8.98 4.53
C ILE A 369 -1.88 8.53 5.96
N GLU A 370 -0.82 8.44 6.73
CA GLU A 370 -0.88 8.25 8.17
C GLU A 370 -0.63 9.57 8.89
N MET A 371 -1.50 9.86 9.84
CA MET A 371 -1.39 10.98 10.78
C MET A 371 -1.61 10.47 12.19
N SER A 372 -0.79 10.90 13.13
CA SER A 372 -0.82 10.34 14.49
C SER A 372 -0.76 11.40 15.57
N GLY A 373 -1.11 10.99 16.78
CA GLY A 373 -0.87 11.67 18.03
C GLY A 373 -0.49 10.66 19.12
N GLU A 374 -0.31 11.13 20.37
CA GLU A 374 0.25 10.29 21.43
C GLU A 374 -0.52 8.98 21.71
N LYS A 375 -1.83 8.90 21.39
CA LYS A 375 -2.68 7.76 21.77
C LYS A 375 -3.49 7.17 20.63
N VAL A 376 -3.36 7.70 19.43
CA VAL A 376 -4.10 7.24 18.26
C VAL A 376 -3.31 7.48 16.99
N SER A 377 -3.46 6.57 16.05
CA SER A 377 -3.04 6.79 14.66
C SER A 377 -4.24 6.62 13.74
N CYS A 378 -4.27 7.38 12.67
CA CYS A 378 -5.25 7.31 11.61
C CYS A 378 -4.52 7.09 10.28
N VAL A 379 -4.63 5.89 9.73
CA VAL A 379 -4.25 5.65 8.35
C VAL A 379 -5.49 5.91 7.50
N LEU A 380 -5.48 7.03 6.81
CA LEU A 380 -6.55 7.45 5.93
C LEU A 380 -6.25 6.97 4.51
N ARG A 381 -7.07 6.07 4.00
CA ARG A 381 -7.15 5.76 2.58
C ARG A 381 -8.21 6.67 1.98
N TRP A 382 -7.89 7.36 0.92
CA TRP A 382 -8.80 8.32 0.31
C TRP A 382 -8.61 8.36 -1.20
N GLY A 383 -9.64 8.84 -1.88
CA GLY A 383 -9.57 9.05 -3.32
C GLY A 383 -10.64 10.02 -3.80
N VAL A 384 -10.45 10.45 -5.03
CA VAL A 384 -11.45 11.21 -5.79
C VAL A 384 -11.79 10.43 -7.05
N THR A 385 -13.04 10.06 -7.18
CA THR A 385 -13.52 9.25 -8.30
C THR A 385 -13.53 10.04 -9.62
N ALA A 386 -13.69 9.35 -10.74
CA ALA A 386 -13.76 9.98 -12.06
C ALA A 386 -14.92 10.99 -12.20
N ASP A 387 -16.00 10.83 -11.41
CA ASP A 387 -17.13 11.76 -11.32
C ASP A 387 -16.96 12.83 -10.21
N HIS A 388 -15.73 13.00 -9.70
CA HIS A 388 -15.31 14.00 -8.70
C HIS A 388 -15.86 13.78 -7.28
N ALA A 389 -16.33 12.61 -6.92
CA ALA A 389 -16.78 12.33 -5.55
C ALA A 389 -15.61 11.90 -4.66
N PHE A 390 -15.56 12.40 -3.42
CA PHE A 390 -14.57 11.97 -2.43
C PHE A 390 -14.98 10.64 -1.79
N ARG A 391 -14.02 9.73 -1.67
CA ARG A 391 -14.14 8.47 -0.94
C ARG A 391 -13.08 8.39 0.13
N SER A 392 -13.39 7.80 1.28
CA SER A 392 -12.40 7.58 2.32
C SER A 392 -12.74 6.40 3.23
N GLU A 393 -11.70 5.68 3.63
CA GLU A 393 -11.71 4.69 4.70
C GLU A 393 -10.65 5.09 5.72
N LYS A 394 -10.94 4.91 6.98
CA LYS A 394 -10.01 5.21 8.08
C LYS A 394 -9.65 3.92 8.81
N SER A 395 -8.38 3.59 8.91
CA SER A 395 -7.87 2.64 9.89
C SER A 395 -7.51 3.41 11.16
N LEU A 396 -8.29 3.20 12.20
CA LEU A 396 -8.08 3.81 13.52
C LEU A 396 -7.25 2.84 14.37
N VAL A 397 -6.03 3.23 14.70
CA VAL A 397 -5.13 2.39 15.50
C VAL A 397 -4.94 3.00 16.88
N PHE A 398 -5.17 2.17 17.90
CA PHE A 398 -5.05 2.55 19.30
C PHE A 398 -3.94 1.72 19.94
N PRO A 399 -2.70 2.24 20.05
CA PRO A 399 -1.54 1.48 20.52
C PRO A 399 -1.72 0.87 21.91
N MET A 400 -2.47 1.55 22.78
CA MET A 400 -2.74 1.12 24.15
C MET A 400 -3.82 0.05 24.31
N LEU A 401 -4.62 -0.18 23.26
CA LEU A 401 -5.63 -1.23 23.24
C LEU A 401 -5.02 -2.46 22.55
N ARG A 402 -4.43 -3.34 23.35
CA ARG A 402 -3.66 -4.48 22.87
C ARG A 402 -4.54 -5.66 22.48
N THR A 403 -4.19 -6.32 21.37
CA THR A 403 -4.88 -7.52 20.89
C THR A 403 -4.11 -8.81 21.26
N ILE A 404 -4.72 -9.96 21.05
CA ILE A 404 -4.13 -11.28 21.30
C ILE A 404 -3.77 -11.94 19.95
N PRO A 405 -2.54 -12.44 19.79
CA PRO A 405 -1.43 -12.50 20.75
C PRO A 405 -0.82 -11.13 21.04
N ASN A 406 -0.46 -10.85 22.31
CA ASN A 406 0.10 -9.57 22.71
C ASN A 406 1.61 -9.51 22.36
N ASN A 407 1.90 -9.38 21.10
CA ASN A 407 3.24 -9.31 20.52
C ASN A 407 3.57 -7.90 20.01
N THR A 408 4.68 -7.73 19.30
CA THR A 408 5.15 -6.45 18.76
C THR A 408 4.18 -5.82 17.76
N HIS A 409 3.23 -6.55 17.22
CA HIS A 409 2.25 -6.11 16.23
C HIS A 409 0.82 -5.94 16.79
N ALA A 410 0.62 -6.12 18.08
CA ALA A 410 -0.69 -6.35 18.69
C ALA A 410 -1.45 -5.07 19.09
N SER A 411 -1.43 -4.00 18.31
CA SER A 411 -2.28 -2.82 18.54
C SER A 411 -3.65 -3.00 17.89
N MET A 412 -4.73 -2.56 18.59
CA MET A 412 -6.06 -2.61 18.02
C MET A 412 -6.12 -1.69 16.79
N ASN A 413 -6.49 -2.26 15.66
CA ASN A 413 -6.75 -1.57 14.42
C ASN A 413 -8.22 -1.80 14.03
N PHE A 414 -8.98 -0.73 13.84
CA PHE A 414 -10.38 -0.79 13.46
C PHE A 414 -10.63 0.06 12.21
N ARG A 415 -11.09 -0.59 11.14
CA ARG A 415 -11.40 0.10 9.88
C ARG A 415 -12.84 0.57 9.88
N ILE A 416 -13.03 1.84 9.52
CA ILE A 416 -14.35 2.45 9.43
C ILE A 416 -14.46 3.32 8.19
N ALA A 417 -15.56 3.11 7.46
CA ALA A 417 -15.99 3.98 6.38
C ALA A 417 -17.40 4.48 6.71
N THR A 418 -17.58 5.79 6.77
CA THR A 418 -18.87 6.42 7.04
C THR A 418 -19.13 7.49 5.99
N ASP A 419 -20.24 7.36 5.26
CA ASP A 419 -20.70 8.38 4.33
C ASP A 419 -21.57 9.41 5.05
N ILE A 420 -20.92 10.30 5.78
CA ILE A 420 -21.59 11.35 6.55
C ILE A 420 -22.35 12.36 5.67
N PRO A 421 -21.83 12.80 4.51
CA PRO A 421 -22.57 13.72 3.64
C PRO A 421 -23.91 13.19 3.18
N SER A 422 -24.08 11.88 2.96
CA SER A 422 -25.36 11.29 2.57
C SER A 422 -26.43 11.39 3.64
N LEU A 423 -26.05 11.57 4.92
CA LEU A 423 -26.97 11.75 6.05
C LEU A 423 -27.49 13.18 6.18
N LEU A 424 -26.85 14.15 5.51
CA LEU A 424 -27.23 15.56 5.59
C LEU A 424 -28.47 15.84 4.74
N ALA A 425 -29.33 16.77 5.23
CA ALA A 425 -30.46 17.24 4.46
C ALA A 425 -30.45 18.77 4.31
N VAL A 426 -30.72 19.23 3.10
CA VAL A 426 -30.89 20.64 2.75
C VAL A 426 -32.31 20.85 2.25
N ASN A 427 -33.11 21.69 2.95
CA ASN A 427 -34.53 21.90 2.69
C ASN A 427 -35.31 20.57 2.69
N GLY A 428 -34.95 19.64 3.60
CA GLY A 428 -35.58 18.31 3.72
C GLY A 428 -35.15 17.28 2.66
N ARG A 429 -34.09 17.53 1.87
CA ARG A 429 -33.59 16.66 0.83
C ARG A 429 -32.12 16.32 1.01
N SER A 430 -31.75 15.09 0.69
CA SER A 430 -30.36 14.64 0.74
C SER A 430 -29.49 15.38 -0.27
N LEU A 431 -28.23 15.52 0.07
CA LEU A 431 -27.17 15.90 -0.87
C LEU A 431 -26.86 14.69 -1.77
N ILE A 432 -26.83 14.89 -3.09
CA ILE A 432 -26.75 13.77 -4.04
C ILE A 432 -25.53 13.80 -4.97
N ARG A 433 -24.87 14.93 -5.10
CA ARG A 433 -23.76 15.08 -6.02
C ARG A 433 -22.66 15.92 -5.40
N GLU A 434 -21.53 15.31 -5.24
CA GLU A 434 -20.29 15.95 -4.83
C GLU A 434 -19.45 16.31 -6.07
N ARG A 435 -18.75 17.43 -5.98
CA ARG A 435 -17.64 17.77 -6.85
C ARG A 435 -16.49 18.29 -6.01
N VAL A 436 -15.46 17.48 -5.86
CA VAL A 436 -14.23 17.89 -5.18
C VAL A 436 -13.51 18.92 -6.05
N ASP A 437 -13.16 20.05 -5.44
CA ASP A 437 -12.37 21.11 -6.06
C ASP A 437 -10.89 20.97 -5.74
N SER A 438 -10.55 20.60 -4.49
CA SER A 438 -9.15 20.47 -4.07
C SER A 438 -8.97 19.59 -2.85
N VAL A 439 -7.78 19.03 -2.72
CA VAL A 439 -7.28 18.37 -1.52
C VAL A 439 -6.00 19.05 -1.08
N ARG A 440 -5.87 19.31 0.24
CA ARG A 440 -4.73 19.96 0.86
C ARG A 440 -4.17 19.11 1.97
N ILE A 441 -2.83 19.00 2.04
CA ILE A 441 -2.12 18.30 3.11
C ILE A 441 -1.14 19.27 3.77
N ASN A 442 -1.32 19.49 5.07
CA ASN A 442 -0.48 20.37 5.90
C ASN A 442 -0.32 19.84 7.33
N GLY A 443 -0.20 18.51 7.49
CA GLY A 443 -0.28 17.81 8.78
C GLY A 443 -1.72 17.46 9.17
N MET A 444 -2.68 17.82 8.34
CA MET A 444 -4.08 17.40 8.31
C MET A 444 -4.47 17.20 6.85
N VAL A 445 -5.54 16.44 6.59
CA VAL A 445 -6.11 16.32 5.26
C VAL A 445 -7.37 17.19 5.19
N GLU A 446 -7.38 18.16 4.29
CA GLU A 446 -8.48 19.07 4.06
C GLU A 446 -9.00 18.92 2.63
N VAL A 447 -10.30 18.64 2.49
CA VAL A 447 -10.97 18.44 1.20
C VAL A 447 -12.03 19.53 1.02
N SER A 448 -11.93 20.26 -0.08
CA SER A 448 -12.95 21.26 -0.46
C SER A 448 -13.80 20.72 -1.61
N SER A 449 -15.11 20.74 -1.44
CA SER A 449 -16.05 20.25 -2.45
C SER A 449 -17.31 21.08 -2.52
N LEU A 450 -17.99 21.01 -3.68
CA LEU A 450 -19.31 21.61 -3.93
C LEU A 450 -20.36 20.51 -3.99
N TRP A 451 -21.50 20.73 -3.33
CA TRP A 451 -22.60 19.79 -3.27
C TRP A 451 -23.89 20.35 -3.84
N SER A 452 -24.62 19.49 -4.57
CA SER A 452 -25.97 19.78 -5.09
C SER A 452 -27.01 18.95 -4.36
N LYS A 453 -28.21 19.52 -4.15
CA LYS A 453 -29.36 18.81 -3.57
C LYS A 453 -30.18 18.10 -4.64
N ALA A 454 -30.96 17.08 -4.24
CA ALA A 454 -31.94 16.44 -5.11
C ALA A 454 -33.02 17.41 -5.61
N ASN A 455 -33.35 17.38 -6.90
CA ASN A 455 -34.41 18.20 -7.50
C ASN A 455 -35.82 17.65 -7.26
N ASP A 456 -36.86 18.54 -7.26
CA ASP A 456 -38.27 18.20 -7.05
C ASP A 456 -38.93 17.54 -8.27
N PHE A 457 -38.32 17.67 -9.45
CA PHE A 457 -38.91 17.18 -10.68
C PHE A 457 -37.91 16.45 -11.56
N VAL A 458 -38.01 15.15 -11.64
CA VAL A 458 -37.50 14.37 -12.76
C VAL A 458 -38.52 14.40 -13.86
N GLY A 459 -38.59 15.51 -14.57
CA GLY A 459 -39.26 15.57 -15.90
C GLY A 459 -38.24 15.06 -16.91
N VAL A 460 -38.60 13.98 -17.59
CA VAL A 460 -37.84 13.42 -18.72
C VAL A 460 -37.60 14.54 -19.74
N GLY A 461 -36.32 14.93 -19.93
CA GLY A 461 -35.92 15.69 -21.12
C GLY A 461 -35.33 17.10 -20.97
N SER A 462 -34.88 17.56 -19.81
CA SER A 462 -34.13 18.81 -19.75
C SER A 462 -32.77 18.59 -19.04
N GLY A 463 -31.66 18.81 -19.75
CA GLY A 463 -30.31 18.88 -19.22
C GLY A 463 -30.09 20.12 -18.36
N ALA A 464 -30.91 20.32 -17.32
CA ALA A 464 -30.70 21.39 -16.35
C ALA A 464 -29.50 21.04 -15.47
N VAL A 465 -28.41 21.79 -15.58
CA VAL A 465 -27.26 21.76 -14.68
C VAL A 465 -27.77 22.16 -13.29
N GLU A 466 -27.74 21.23 -12.35
CA GLU A 466 -28.08 21.50 -10.95
C GLU A 466 -27.07 22.51 -10.38
N SER A 467 -27.51 23.64 -9.85
CA SER A 467 -26.64 24.60 -9.19
C SER A 467 -26.22 24.04 -7.84
N ALA A 468 -24.92 24.09 -7.54
CA ALA A 468 -24.40 23.76 -6.22
C ALA A 468 -25.05 24.67 -5.15
N CYS A 469 -25.39 24.08 -4.00
CA CYS A 469 -26.03 24.82 -2.91
C CYS A 469 -25.15 24.89 -1.65
N ILE A 470 -24.25 23.93 -1.44
CA ILE A 470 -23.35 23.88 -0.28
C ILE A 470 -21.91 23.76 -0.78
N GLN A 471 -21.03 24.60 -0.30
CA GLN A 471 -19.59 24.37 -0.28
C GLN A 471 -19.26 23.67 1.04
N MET A 472 -18.57 22.54 0.97
CA MET A 472 -18.17 21.74 2.12
C MET A 472 -16.66 21.69 2.22
N THR A 473 -16.14 22.02 3.38
CA THR A 473 -14.74 21.75 3.74
C THR A 473 -14.73 20.64 4.77
N ARG A 474 -14.07 19.55 4.45
CA ARG A 474 -13.87 18.40 5.33
C ARG A 474 -12.41 18.39 5.79
N THR A 475 -12.17 18.38 7.10
CA THR A 475 -10.83 18.34 7.68
C THR A 475 -10.69 17.11 8.56
N ILE A 476 -9.75 16.23 8.24
CA ILE A 476 -9.48 14.97 8.97
C ILE A 476 -8.15 15.12 9.71
N PHE A 477 -8.17 14.86 11.02
CA PHE A 477 -6.97 14.95 11.86
C PHE A 477 -7.10 14.12 13.14
N PRO A 478 -5.98 13.57 13.68
CA PRO A 478 -5.95 12.98 15.02
C PRO A 478 -5.80 14.05 16.10
N SER A 479 -6.30 13.78 17.29
CA SER A 479 -5.89 14.53 18.49
C SER A 479 -4.39 14.40 18.73
N THR A 480 -3.77 15.42 19.26
CA THR A 480 -2.36 15.38 19.65
C THR A 480 -2.12 14.51 20.89
N THR A 481 -3.10 14.42 21.83
CA THR A 481 -2.92 13.77 23.14
C THR A 481 -4.02 12.78 23.54
N LEU A 482 -5.19 12.82 22.89
CA LEU A 482 -6.34 11.96 23.21
C LEU A 482 -6.42 10.76 22.25
N PRO A 483 -7.06 9.66 22.62
CA PRO A 483 -7.35 8.53 21.74
C PRO A 483 -8.55 8.83 20.83
N VAL A 484 -8.48 9.91 20.06
CA VAL A 484 -9.58 10.44 19.26
C VAL A 484 -9.09 10.90 17.88
N VAL A 485 -9.87 10.59 16.86
CA VAL A 485 -9.71 11.14 15.50
C VAL A 485 -10.95 11.95 15.17
N TYR A 486 -10.77 13.07 14.51
CA TYR A 486 -11.81 14.00 14.13
C TYR A 486 -11.98 14.07 12.63
N GLU A 487 -13.22 14.17 12.19
CA GLU A 487 -13.59 14.55 10.83
C GLU A 487 -14.55 15.75 10.92
N ARG A 488 -14.00 16.94 10.74
CA ARG A 488 -14.69 18.22 10.89
C ARG A 488 -15.23 18.68 9.55
N PHE A 489 -16.50 19.04 9.52
CA PHE A 489 -17.20 19.54 8.35
C PHE A 489 -17.60 20.99 8.56
N THR A 490 -17.18 21.86 7.66
CA THR A 490 -17.67 23.24 7.58
C THR A 490 -18.52 23.37 6.32
N LEU A 491 -19.80 23.66 6.52
CA LEU A 491 -20.78 23.85 5.45
C LEU A 491 -20.98 25.35 5.24
N LYS A 492 -20.87 25.79 3.99
CA LYS A 492 -21.14 27.18 3.60
C LYS A 492 -22.28 27.22 2.59
N ASN A 493 -23.28 28.02 2.85
CA ASN A 493 -24.36 28.25 1.89
C ASN A 493 -23.85 29.11 0.72
N VAL A 494 -23.75 28.52 -0.46
CA VAL A 494 -23.35 29.21 -1.71
C VAL A 494 -24.52 29.45 -2.65
N ALA A 495 -25.75 29.09 -2.25
CA ALA A 495 -26.98 29.45 -2.95
C ALA A 495 -27.37 30.90 -2.71
N GLY A 496 -28.22 31.45 -3.57
CA GLY A 496 -28.76 32.81 -3.40
C GLY A 496 -29.85 32.92 -2.34
N ASP A 497 -30.35 31.82 -1.80
CA ASP A 497 -31.48 31.74 -0.87
C ASP A 497 -31.07 31.17 0.48
N ASN A 498 -31.94 31.40 1.50
CA ASN A 498 -31.79 30.74 2.79
C ASN A 498 -31.99 29.22 2.64
N LEU A 499 -31.10 28.43 3.23
CA LEU A 499 -31.18 26.98 3.28
C LEU A 499 -31.47 26.48 4.70
N LEU A 500 -32.44 25.58 4.84
CA LEU A 500 -32.65 24.85 6.09
C LEU A 500 -31.75 23.60 6.04
N VAL A 501 -30.67 23.64 6.83
CA VAL A 501 -29.68 22.54 6.86
C VAL A 501 -29.90 21.71 8.12
N THR A 502 -30.09 20.40 7.93
CA THR A 502 -30.20 19.41 9.01
C THR A 502 -28.99 18.52 9.03
N VAL A 503 -28.27 18.54 10.16
CA VAL A 503 -27.26 17.57 10.54
C VAL A 503 -27.96 16.57 11.48
N PRO A 504 -28.09 15.29 11.13
CA PRO A 504 -28.82 14.34 11.96
C PRO A 504 -28.03 13.97 13.20
N LYS A 505 -28.73 13.56 14.24
CA LYS A 505 -28.09 12.87 15.35
C LYS A 505 -27.57 11.52 14.85
N PHE A 506 -26.27 11.28 15.05
CA PHE A 506 -25.62 10.05 14.65
C PHE A 506 -24.73 9.55 15.78
N CYS A 507 -24.86 8.30 16.11
CA CYS A 507 -23.96 7.60 17.03
C CYS A 507 -23.96 6.11 16.64
N GLN A 508 -22.80 5.62 16.26
CA GLN A 508 -22.56 4.22 15.97
C GLN A 508 -21.51 3.69 16.96
N VAL A 509 -21.77 2.53 17.55
CA VAL A 509 -20.84 1.84 18.43
C VAL A 509 -20.64 0.42 17.88
N ALA A 510 -19.39 0.07 17.67
CA ALA A 510 -18.97 -1.29 17.34
C ALA A 510 -18.14 -1.86 18.49
N SER A 511 -18.13 -3.19 18.64
CA SER A 511 -17.34 -3.87 19.64
C SER A 511 -16.40 -4.89 19.01
N THR A 512 -15.21 -5.05 19.58
CA THR A 512 -14.33 -6.18 19.25
C THR A 512 -14.84 -7.45 19.94
N ASP A 513 -14.40 -8.61 19.44
CA ASP A 513 -14.62 -9.86 20.15
C ASP A 513 -13.92 -9.81 21.53
N HIS A 514 -14.61 -10.29 22.56
CA HIS A 514 -14.08 -10.31 23.92
C HIS A 514 -12.75 -11.04 24.08
N TYR A 515 -12.51 -12.05 23.26
CA TYR A 515 -11.26 -12.84 23.27
C TYR A 515 -10.16 -12.26 22.40
N ALA A 516 -10.46 -11.23 21.62
CA ALA A 516 -9.48 -10.58 20.75
C ALA A 516 -8.63 -9.55 21.50
N GLY A 517 -9.15 -8.96 22.57
CA GLY A 517 -8.45 -7.95 23.36
C GLY A 517 -7.76 -8.52 24.60
N VAL A 518 -6.53 -8.03 24.87
CA VAL A 518 -5.80 -8.33 26.12
C VAL A 518 -6.60 -7.90 27.34
N ASP A 519 -7.32 -6.78 27.26
CA ASP A 519 -8.18 -6.24 28.30
C ASP A 519 -9.69 -6.51 28.02
N GLY A 520 -10.01 -7.57 27.26
CA GLY A 520 -11.37 -7.95 26.89
C GLY A 520 -11.91 -7.17 25.71
N THR A 521 -13.20 -6.81 25.76
CA THR A 521 -13.88 -6.09 24.68
C THR A 521 -13.46 -4.62 24.63
N TYR A 522 -13.17 -4.15 23.45
CA TYR A 522 -12.99 -2.72 23.15
C TYR A 522 -14.19 -2.20 22.37
N LEU A 523 -14.65 -1.00 22.71
CA LEU A 523 -15.73 -0.31 22.03
C LEU A 523 -15.15 0.78 21.14
N VAL A 524 -15.58 0.80 19.88
CA VAL A 524 -15.24 1.85 18.89
C VAL A 524 -16.50 2.66 18.64
N ARG A 525 -16.43 3.95 18.86
CA ARG A 525 -17.56 4.88 18.76
C ARG A 525 -17.30 5.94 17.71
N ALA A 526 -18.27 6.16 16.83
CA ALA A 526 -18.37 7.29 15.91
C ALA A 526 -19.62 8.09 16.26
N GLU A 527 -19.48 9.39 16.53
CA GLU A 527 -20.58 10.24 16.97
C GLU A 527 -20.46 11.62 16.34
N ILE A 528 -21.59 12.19 15.91
CA ILE A 528 -21.66 13.59 15.48
C ILE A 528 -21.81 14.51 16.70
N ASP A 529 -20.90 15.48 16.78
CA ASP A 529 -21.03 16.67 17.64
C ASP A 529 -21.44 17.86 16.76
N GLY A 530 -22.44 18.64 17.22
CA GLY A 530 -23.01 19.75 16.47
C GLY A 530 -24.21 19.38 15.58
N ASP A 531 -24.95 18.31 15.93
CA ASP A 531 -26.20 17.92 15.29
C ASP A 531 -27.31 18.99 15.45
N GLY A 532 -28.37 18.84 14.66
CA GLY A 532 -29.55 19.71 14.73
C GLY A 532 -29.94 20.32 13.39
N THR A 533 -30.99 21.18 13.41
CA THR A 533 -31.51 21.86 12.22
C THR A 533 -31.39 23.38 12.39
N ALA A 534 -30.84 24.07 11.39
CA ALA A 534 -30.67 25.51 11.40
C ALA A 534 -30.85 26.13 10.01
N TRP A 535 -31.36 27.37 9.99
CA TRP A 535 -31.35 28.18 8.79
C TRP A 535 -29.98 28.79 8.54
N MET A 536 -29.49 28.68 7.31
CA MET A 536 -28.25 29.29 6.85
C MET A 536 -28.58 30.34 5.78
N ALA A 537 -28.31 31.60 6.07
CA ALA A 537 -28.39 32.65 5.08
C ALA A 537 -27.26 32.51 4.02
N PRO A 538 -27.43 33.07 2.81
CA PRO A 538 -26.35 33.06 1.81
C PRO A 538 -25.02 33.56 2.38
N GLY A 539 -23.95 32.82 2.10
CA GLY A 539 -22.60 33.12 2.57
C GLY A 539 -22.29 32.74 4.02
N THR A 540 -23.28 32.35 4.83
CA THR A 540 -23.03 31.90 6.23
C THR A 540 -22.52 30.47 6.31
N GLU A 541 -21.84 30.17 7.40
CA GLU A 541 -21.20 28.87 7.64
C GLU A 541 -21.79 28.18 8.87
N ARG A 542 -21.75 26.84 8.86
CA ARG A 542 -22.09 25.97 9.97
C ARG A 542 -21.08 24.86 10.05
N THR A 543 -20.62 24.54 11.26
CA THR A 543 -19.65 23.45 11.51
C THR A 543 -20.28 22.37 12.37
N PHE A 544 -19.92 21.12 12.10
CA PHE A 544 -20.14 19.95 12.95
C PHE A 544 -18.97 18.99 12.78
N THR A 545 -18.81 18.03 13.70
CA THR A 545 -17.65 17.12 13.68
C THR A 545 -18.09 15.71 13.99
N VAL A 546 -17.51 14.74 13.26
CA VAL A 546 -17.57 13.32 13.66
C VAL A 546 -16.38 13.03 14.54
N VAL A 547 -16.65 12.48 15.73
CA VAL A 547 -15.65 12.10 16.72
C VAL A 547 -15.53 10.58 16.73
N TYR A 548 -14.36 10.07 16.38
CA TYR A 548 -14.04 8.65 16.40
C TYR A 548 -13.14 8.35 17.59
N GLN A 549 -13.52 7.40 18.42
CA GLN A 549 -12.75 7.04 19.62
C GLN A 549 -12.90 5.56 19.95
N ALA A 550 -11.96 5.01 20.71
CA ALA A 550 -12.09 3.67 21.28
C ALA A 550 -11.70 3.65 22.75
N TYR A 551 -12.33 2.74 23.49
CA TYR A 551 -12.15 2.60 24.93
C TYR A 551 -12.53 1.18 25.39
N ARG A 552 -12.11 0.80 26.62
CA ARG A 552 -12.39 -0.49 27.23
C ARG A 552 -13.84 -0.58 27.72
N GLU A 553 -14.54 -1.67 27.34
CA GLU A 553 -15.87 -1.95 27.90
C GLU A 553 -15.79 -2.25 29.39
N GLY A 554 -14.71 -2.86 29.85
CA GLY A 554 -14.49 -3.31 31.21
C GLY A 554 -15.08 -4.69 31.49
N GLY A 555 -14.92 -5.13 32.76
CA GLY A 555 -15.42 -6.45 33.21
C GLY A 555 -14.32 -7.45 33.57
N LYS A 556 -14.66 -8.69 33.69
CA LYS A 556 -13.73 -9.77 34.09
C LYS A 556 -13.09 -10.40 32.85
N VAL A 557 -11.78 -10.33 32.78
CA VAL A 557 -10.98 -10.94 31.72
C VAL A 557 -10.10 -12.03 32.31
N THR A 558 -10.20 -13.26 31.79
CA THR A 558 -9.35 -14.37 32.16
C THR A 558 -8.25 -14.53 31.10
N SER A 559 -7.01 -14.42 31.51
CA SER A 559 -5.87 -14.59 30.59
C SER A 559 -5.95 -15.95 29.90
N PRO A 560 -5.72 -16.01 28.56
CA PRO A 560 -5.65 -17.30 27.91
C PRO A 560 -4.51 -18.13 28.50
N LEU A 561 -4.77 -19.43 28.66
CA LEU A 561 -3.80 -20.38 29.18
C LEU A 561 -2.63 -20.51 28.21
N LEU A 562 -1.46 -20.04 28.61
CA LEU A 562 -0.22 -20.67 28.14
C LEU A 562 -0.24 -22.12 28.68
N ALA A 563 0.06 -23.09 27.83
CA ALA A 563 0.02 -24.49 28.19
C ALA A 563 0.79 -24.74 29.49
N GLY A 564 0.05 -25.05 30.59
CA GLY A 564 0.62 -25.31 31.90
C GLY A 564 0.53 -24.17 32.93
N ALA A 565 0.05 -22.98 32.59
CA ALA A 565 -0.15 -21.87 33.51
C ALA A 565 -1.56 -21.85 34.12
N THR A 566 -1.66 -21.39 35.38
CA THR A 566 -2.97 -21.18 36.02
C THR A 566 -3.64 -19.94 35.43
N PRO A 567 -4.91 -20.00 35.00
CA PRO A 567 -5.62 -18.82 34.49
C PRO A 567 -5.67 -17.73 35.56
N VAL A 568 -5.29 -16.53 35.20
CA VAL A 568 -5.42 -15.34 36.04
C VAL A 568 -6.61 -14.52 35.55
N THR A 569 -7.62 -14.37 36.42
CA THR A 569 -8.75 -13.47 36.14
C THR A 569 -8.45 -12.09 36.71
N ARG A 570 -8.53 -11.07 35.85
CA ARG A 570 -8.39 -9.67 36.21
C ARG A 570 -9.73 -8.97 36.07
N GLU A 571 -9.97 -7.95 36.85
CA GLU A 571 -11.08 -7.02 36.65
C GLU A 571 -10.54 -5.79 35.93
N ILE A 572 -11.11 -5.50 34.78
CA ILE A 572 -10.72 -4.35 33.95
C ILE A 572 -11.75 -3.25 34.20
N PRO A 573 -11.34 -2.06 34.60
CA PRO A 573 -12.27 -0.93 34.75
C PRO A 573 -12.91 -0.57 33.40
N ALA A 574 -14.23 -0.30 33.46
CA ALA A 574 -14.94 0.28 32.33
C ALA A 574 -14.49 1.73 32.12
N GLU A 575 -14.30 2.10 30.88
CA GLU A 575 -14.00 3.46 30.45
C GLU A 575 -15.26 4.09 29.85
N SER A 576 -15.38 5.40 29.95
CA SER A 576 -16.48 6.16 29.34
C SER A 576 -15.99 6.88 28.08
N PRO A 577 -16.87 7.09 27.10
CA PRO A 577 -16.52 7.91 25.95
C PRO A 577 -16.11 9.32 26.38
N LEU A 578 -15.13 9.89 25.70
CA LEU A 578 -14.67 11.24 25.91
C LEU A 578 -15.61 12.22 25.18
N HIS A 579 -15.77 13.42 25.73
CA HIS A 579 -16.49 14.53 25.11
C HIS A 579 -15.54 15.74 25.04
N PRO A 580 -14.54 15.70 24.14
CA PRO A 580 -13.55 16.75 24.03
C PRO A 580 -14.17 18.03 23.44
N ASP A 581 -13.59 19.17 23.78
CA ASP A 581 -13.83 20.42 23.07
C ASP A 581 -13.13 20.35 21.70
N VAL A 582 -13.92 20.12 20.66
CA VAL A 582 -13.42 19.89 19.29
C VAL A 582 -12.67 21.11 18.75
N ASP A 583 -13.10 22.34 19.07
CA ASP A 583 -12.42 23.54 18.60
C ASP A 583 -11.04 23.68 19.25
N SER A 584 -10.92 23.38 20.54
CA SER A 584 -9.63 23.35 21.23
C SER A 584 -8.70 22.28 20.65
N GLU A 585 -9.20 21.09 20.32
CA GLU A 585 -8.42 20.01 19.70
C GLU A 585 -7.92 20.38 18.29
N PHE A 586 -8.77 21.02 17.49
CA PHE A 586 -8.41 21.52 16.18
C PHE A 586 -7.29 22.58 16.25
N GLU A 587 -7.41 23.53 17.15
CA GLU A 587 -6.36 24.54 17.34
C GLU A 587 -5.08 23.93 17.94
N ALA A 588 -5.17 22.92 18.80
CA ALA A 588 -4.02 22.18 19.31
C ALA A 588 -3.25 21.46 18.19
N ARG A 589 -3.97 20.78 17.27
CA ARG A 589 -3.34 20.14 16.10
C ARG A 589 -2.65 21.16 15.20
N LYS A 590 -3.29 22.28 14.92
CA LYS A 590 -2.68 23.39 14.15
C LYS A 590 -1.44 23.94 14.83
N ALA A 591 -1.48 24.15 16.13
CA ALA A 591 -0.36 24.64 16.90
C ALA A 591 0.82 23.65 16.88
N PHE A 592 0.56 22.34 16.98
CA PHE A 592 1.56 21.30 16.86
C PHE A 592 2.28 21.37 15.50
N VAL A 593 1.53 21.41 14.40
CA VAL A 593 2.09 21.46 13.04
C VAL A 593 2.89 22.76 12.82
N LEU A 594 2.36 23.89 13.27
CA LEU A 594 3.03 25.20 13.13
C LEU A 594 4.31 25.26 13.98
N GLY A 595 4.27 24.72 15.19
CA GLY A 595 5.43 24.68 16.10
C GLY A 595 6.61 23.94 15.52
N LEU A 596 6.36 22.83 14.83
CA LEU A 596 7.41 22.07 14.13
C LEU A 596 8.02 22.84 12.94
N GLY A 597 7.26 23.77 12.36
CA GLY A 597 7.73 24.66 11.30
C GLY A 597 8.67 25.76 11.76
N THR A 598 8.80 26.00 13.09
CA THR A 598 9.64 27.08 13.65
C THR A 598 10.99 26.60 14.18
N ASN A 599 11.16 25.28 14.39
CA ASN A 599 12.43 24.70 14.82
C ASN A 599 13.11 23.97 13.67
N LEU A 600 14.43 24.00 13.63
CA LEU A 600 15.27 23.34 12.64
C LEU A 600 14.76 23.64 11.21
N VAL A 601 14.84 24.89 10.81
CA VAL A 601 14.27 25.39 9.55
C VAL A 601 15.32 25.34 8.45
N LEU A 602 15.05 24.57 7.41
CA LEU A 602 15.87 24.51 6.21
C LEU A 602 15.43 25.58 5.22
N GLU A 603 16.37 26.39 4.75
CA GLU A 603 16.16 27.36 3.68
C GLU A 603 17.21 27.14 2.58
N THR A 604 16.76 26.72 1.42
CA THR A 604 17.57 26.52 0.21
C THR A 604 16.84 27.10 -1.01
N PRO A 605 17.51 27.27 -2.15
CA PRO A 605 16.84 27.62 -3.41
C PRO A 605 15.82 26.57 -3.88
N ASP A 606 15.86 25.35 -3.33
CA ASP A 606 14.97 24.24 -3.69
C ASP A 606 13.77 24.15 -2.73
N SER A 607 12.63 24.68 -3.17
CA SER A 607 11.39 24.66 -2.36
C SER A 607 10.85 23.25 -2.09
N VAL A 608 11.16 22.27 -2.94
CA VAL A 608 10.76 20.87 -2.76
C VAL A 608 11.49 20.29 -1.55
N LEU A 609 12.80 20.52 -1.44
CA LEU A 609 13.57 20.05 -0.29
C LEU A 609 13.14 20.74 1.00
N ASN A 610 12.88 22.05 0.95
CA ASN A 610 12.44 22.81 2.13
C ASN A 610 11.10 22.27 2.67
N GLU A 611 10.13 22.01 1.78
CA GLU A 611 8.82 21.49 2.19
C GLU A 611 8.88 20.01 2.59
N MET A 612 9.63 19.17 1.85
CA MET A 612 9.81 17.77 2.22
C MET A 612 10.46 17.60 3.59
N PHE A 613 11.47 18.44 3.90
CA PHE A 613 12.08 18.48 5.23
C PHE A 613 11.08 18.85 6.32
N ARG A 614 10.19 19.82 6.04
CA ARG A 614 9.11 20.21 6.96
C ARG A 614 8.12 19.07 7.21
N GLN A 615 7.67 18.37 6.16
CA GLN A 615 6.74 17.25 6.26
C GLN A 615 7.40 16.06 7.00
N SER A 616 8.67 15.78 6.72
CA SER A 616 9.43 14.73 7.42
C SER A 616 9.54 15.00 8.92
N LYS A 617 9.71 16.27 9.35
CA LYS A 617 9.69 16.61 10.78
C LYS A 617 8.33 16.33 11.43
N ILE A 618 7.22 16.63 10.72
CA ILE A 618 5.87 16.35 11.21
C ILE A 618 5.71 14.85 11.39
N ARG A 619 5.99 14.06 10.35
CA ARG A 619 5.82 12.60 10.38
C ARG A 619 6.66 11.94 11.46
N ALA A 620 7.94 12.30 11.57
CA ALA A 620 8.84 11.79 12.60
C ALA A 620 8.34 12.07 14.02
N THR A 621 7.73 13.23 14.24
CA THR A 621 7.34 13.71 15.58
C THR A 621 5.94 13.25 16.00
N GLU A 622 5.01 13.06 15.06
CA GLU A 622 3.66 12.60 15.39
C GLU A 622 3.60 11.09 15.70
N SER A 623 4.62 10.31 15.30
CA SER A 623 4.72 8.87 15.57
C SER A 623 5.29 8.54 16.95
N ILE A 624 5.14 9.43 17.90
CA ILE A 624 5.57 9.23 19.29
C ILE A 624 4.34 8.91 20.14
N TYR A 625 4.25 7.67 20.60
CA TYR A 625 3.09 7.16 21.34
C TYR A 625 3.34 7.10 22.82
N ARG A 626 2.31 7.39 23.61
CA ARG A 626 2.34 7.25 25.07
C ARG A 626 2.04 5.81 25.44
N THR A 627 3.04 5.12 25.92
CA THR A 627 2.99 3.71 26.30
C THR A 627 3.16 3.53 27.82
N LYS A 628 3.02 2.32 28.34
CA LYS A 628 3.35 1.99 29.73
C LYS A 628 4.85 2.20 30.02
N GLY A 629 5.69 2.08 29.02
CA GLY A 629 7.12 2.32 29.11
C GLY A 629 7.53 3.79 28.96
N GLY A 630 6.59 4.72 28.84
CA GLY A 630 6.82 6.14 28.57
C GLY A 630 6.48 6.52 27.13
N LEU A 631 6.90 7.70 26.70
CA LEU A 631 6.80 8.09 25.30
C LEU A 631 7.79 7.27 24.46
N MET A 632 7.32 6.72 23.35
CA MET A 632 8.08 5.89 22.43
C MET A 632 7.76 6.26 20.99
N HIS A 633 8.78 6.56 20.21
CA HIS A 633 8.62 6.54 18.77
C HIS A 633 8.41 5.11 18.29
N SER A 634 7.43 4.88 17.44
CA SER A 634 7.18 3.58 16.82
C SER A 634 6.92 3.76 15.32
N PRO A 635 7.32 2.80 14.48
CA PRO A 635 7.25 2.97 13.03
C PRO A 635 5.85 3.29 12.48
N GLY A 636 4.80 2.64 12.95
CA GLY A 636 3.43 2.86 12.47
C GLY A 636 3.00 1.84 11.41
N GLY A 637 2.44 2.28 10.29
CA GLY A 637 2.12 1.45 9.13
C GLY A 637 1.01 0.42 9.36
N GLU A 638 0.01 0.72 10.21
CA GLU A 638 -1.08 -0.18 10.63
C GLU A 638 -0.66 -1.40 11.48
N SER A 639 0.64 -1.65 11.67
CA SER A 639 1.12 -2.89 12.31
C SER A 639 2.11 -2.67 13.45
N TYR A 640 2.90 -1.58 13.43
CA TYR A 640 4.11 -1.45 14.25
C TYR A 640 4.00 -0.31 15.28
N TYR A 641 3.07 -0.45 16.24
CA TYR A 641 2.82 0.54 17.27
C TYR A 641 3.16 0.00 18.65
N ALA A 642 3.55 0.88 19.56
CA ALA A 642 3.92 0.53 20.92
C ALA A 642 5.04 -0.52 21.01
N ALA A 643 5.87 -0.63 19.99
CA ALA A 643 7.07 -1.45 19.91
C ALA A 643 8.20 -0.64 19.27
N ILE A 644 9.42 -1.00 19.58
CA ILE A 644 10.64 -0.34 19.10
C ILE A 644 11.57 -1.37 18.46
N TRP A 645 12.26 -0.95 17.41
CA TRP A 645 13.33 -1.72 16.75
C TRP A 645 14.67 -1.02 16.93
N ALA A 646 15.75 -1.77 17.12
CA ALA A 646 17.07 -1.23 17.40
C ALA A 646 17.57 -0.31 16.27
N ASN A 647 17.41 -0.73 15.02
CA ASN A 647 17.78 0.07 13.85
C ASN A 647 16.93 1.35 13.74
N ASP A 648 15.60 1.25 13.81
CA ASP A 648 14.70 2.39 13.69
C ASP A 648 15.01 3.48 14.73
N GLN A 649 15.24 3.07 15.97
CA GLN A 649 15.57 4.00 17.06
C GLN A 649 17.00 4.54 16.90
N ALA A 650 18.00 3.66 16.91
CA ALA A 650 19.39 4.05 17.07
C ALA A 650 20.03 4.62 15.79
N GLU A 651 19.62 4.10 14.62
CA GLU A 651 20.22 4.52 13.36
C GLU A 651 19.42 5.60 12.63
N TYR A 652 18.08 5.66 12.80
CA TYR A 652 17.27 6.55 12.01
C TYR A 652 16.77 7.75 12.78
N ILE A 653 16.05 7.55 13.88
CA ILE A 653 15.24 8.61 14.48
C ILE A 653 15.84 9.26 15.72
N ASP A 654 16.38 8.51 16.69
CA ASP A 654 16.78 9.06 17.99
C ASP A 654 17.89 10.11 17.90
N PRO A 655 18.96 9.93 17.08
CA PRO A 655 19.99 10.94 16.93
C PRO A 655 19.53 12.24 16.25
N PHE A 656 18.35 12.25 15.62
CA PHE A 656 17.75 13.43 14.99
C PHE A 656 17.04 14.35 15.99
N PHE A 657 16.34 13.81 16.99
CA PHE A 657 15.50 14.60 17.90
C PHE A 657 16.22 15.74 18.64
N PRO A 658 17.49 15.61 19.08
CA PRO A 658 18.21 16.72 19.68
C PRO A 658 18.32 17.95 18.76
N TYR A 659 18.53 17.77 17.45
CA TYR A 659 18.63 18.89 16.51
C TYR A 659 17.31 19.65 16.39
N LEU A 660 16.18 18.93 16.39
CA LEU A 660 14.84 19.52 16.39
C LEU A 660 14.48 20.17 17.74
N GLY A 661 15.03 19.65 18.85
CA GLY A 661 14.73 20.10 20.20
C GLY A 661 13.31 19.80 20.65
N ASN A 662 12.65 18.80 20.05
CA ASN A 662 11.33 18.35 20.46
C ASN A 662 11.41 17.59 21.80
N ALA A 663 10.70 18.04 22.81
CA ALA A 663 10.73 17.45 24.15
C ALA A 663 10.26 15.99 24.16
N ASN A 664 9.15 15.70 23.49
CA ASN A 664 8.61 14.33 23.38
C ASN A 664 9.57 13.42 22.60
N GLY A 665 10.20 13.94 21.54
CA GLY A 665 11.21 13.20 20.78
C GLY A 665 12.43 12.84 21.60
N ASN A 666 12.97 13.79 22.37
CA ASN A 666 14.11 13.53 23.25
C ASN A 666 13.73 12.54 24.39
N GLU A 667 12.54 12.68 24.99
CA GLU A 667 12.05 11.72 25.98
C GLU A 667 11.90 10.32 25.38
N SER A 668 11.33 10.23 24.19
CA SER A 668 11.16 8.97 23.44
C SER A 668 12.51 8.28 23.18
N ALA A 669 13.50 9.03 22.69
CA ALA A 669 14.84 8.50 22.44
C ALA A 669 15.50 7.97 23.72
N LEU A 670 15.44 8.73 24.80
CA LEU A 670 16.00 8.29 26.10
C LEU A 670 15.29 7.04 26.62
N ASN A 671 13.96 6.97 26.49
CA ASN A 671 13.18 5.79 26.90
C ASN A 671 13.51 4.56 26.06
N SER A 672 13.71 4.69 24.75
CA SER A 672 14.10 3.57 23.89
C SER A 672 15.41 2.93 24.38
N PHE A 673 16.42 3.73 24.64
CA PHE A 673 17.70 3.24 25.18
C PHE A 673 17.56 2.62 26.57
N ARG A 674 16.70 3.16 27.44
CA ARG A 674 16.36 2.55 28.75
C ARG A 674 15.76 1.16 28.58
N HIS A 675 14.89 0.99 27.60
CA HIS A 675 14.28 -0.33 27.32
C HIS A 675 15.33 -1.32 26.83
N PHE A 676 16.21 -0.96 25.91
CA PHE A 676 17.32 -1.84 25.49
C PHE A 676 18.27 -2.16 26.64
N ALA A 677 18.56 -1.21 27.53
CA ALA A 677 19.43 -1.41 28.70
C ALA A 677 18.91 -2.50 29.66
N ARG A 678 17.62 -2.80 29.68
CA ARG A 678 17.04 -3.89 30.49
C ARG A 678 17.57 -5.28 30.12
N PHE A 679 18.09 -5.45 28.92
CA PHE A 679 18.63 -6.71 28.40
C PHE A 679 20.14 -6.86 28.52
N MET A 680 20.81 -5.91 29.14
CA MET A 680 22.25 -6.07 29.48
C MET A 680 22.40 -7.24 30.47
N THR A 681 23.19 -8.25 30.10
CA THR A 681 23.48 -9.41 30.92
C THR A 681 24.96 -9.50 31.24
N PRO A 682 25.37 -10.08 32.39
CA PRO A 682 26.78 -10.26 32.73
C PRO A 682 27.55 -11.18 31.79
N ASP A 683 26.85 -12.09 31.11
CA ASP A 683 27.38 -13.04 30.13
C ASP A 683 27.32 -12.53 28.69
N TYR A 684 26.91 -11.27 28.49
CA TYR A 684 26.86 -10.59 27.19
C TYR A 684 26.05 -11.36 26.13
N LYS A 685 24.79 -11.70 26.44
CA LYS A 685 23.86 -12.22 25.43
C LYS A 685 23.37 -11.12 24.48
N PRO A 686 23.02 -11.45 23.22
CA PRO A 686 22.47 -10.46 22.29
C PRO A 686 21.30 -9.69 22.91
N ILE A 687 21.22 -8.39 22.63
CA ILE A 687 20.05 -7.58 22.93
C ILE A 687 18.99 -7.92 21.87
N PRO A 688 17.69 -8.09 22.23
CA PRO A 688 16.64 -8.34 21.25
C PRO A 688 16.52 -7.22 20.23
N SER A 689 16.25 -7.59 19.00
CA SER A 689 16.11 -6.65 17.88
C SER A 689 14.89 -5.74 18.02
N SER A 690 13.81 -6.25 18.64
CA SER A 690 12.59 -5.48 18.92
C SER A 690 12.04 -5.77 20.30
N ILE A 691 11.46 -4.74 20.91
CA ILE A 691 10.88 -4.76 22.26
C ILE A 691 9.51 -4.11 22.23
N ILE A 692 8.52 -4.77 22.87
CA ILE A 692 7.21 -4.16 23.08
C ILE A 692 7.24 -3.24 24.32
N ALA A 693 6.85 -1.99 24.11
CA ALA A 693 6.78 -1.00 25.20
C ALA A 693 5.57 -1.17 26.12
N GLU A 694 4.52 -1.86 25.64
CA GLU A 694 3.27 -2.13 26.35
C GLU A 694 3.22 -3.49 27.05
N GLY A 695 4.26 -4.30 26.96
CA GLY A 695 4.32 -5.65 27.50
C GLY A 695 5.74 -6.11 27.75
N GLU A 696 5.93 -7.43 27.80
CA GLU A 696 7.22 -8.07 28.04
C GLU A 696 7.74 -8.82 26.81
N ASP A 697 6.99 -8.83 25.71
CA ASP A 697 7.34 -9.55 24.50
C ASP A 697 8.52 -8.89 23.79
N ILE A 698 9.32 -9.72 23.16
CA ILE A 698 10.49 -9.33 22.36
C ILE A 698 10.46 -10.06 21.03
N TRP A 699 11.20 -9.56 20.07
CA TRP A 699 11.46 -10.27 18.83
C TRP A 699 12.97 -10.36 18.57
N ASP A 700 13.45 -11.56 18.37
CA ASP A 700 14.83 -11.93 18.09
C ASP A 700 14.94 -13.02 17.00
N GLY A 701 13.90 -13.12 16.16
CA GLY A 701 13.72 -14.23 15.23
C GLY A 701 14.80 -14.40 14.18
N CYS A 702 15.65 -13.39 13.96
CA CYS A 702 16.79 -13.46 13.03
C CYS A 702 18.16 -13.53 13.74
N GLY A 703 18.18 -13.70 15.07
CA GLY A 703 19.41 -13.68 15.85
C GLY A 703 19.98 -12.27 16.00
N ASP A 704 21.30 -12.16 16.17
CA ASP A 704 22.01 -10.89 16.28
C ASP A 704 22.14 -10.20 14.90
N ARG A 705 21.49 -9.06 14.73
CA ARG A 705 21.54 -8.23 13.52
C ARG A 705 22.65 -7.15 13.57
N GLY A 706 23.52 -7.20 14.58
CA GLY A 706 24.41 -6.11 14.91
C GLY A 706 23.76 -5.08 15.84
N ASP A 707 22.66 -5.44 16.53
CA ASP A 707 21.84 -4.56 17.36
C ASP A 707 22.65 -3.80 18.43
N ALA A 708 23.65 -4.45 19.04
CA ALA A 708 24.51 -3.79 20.00
C ALA A 708 25.39 -2.68 19.36
N ALA A 709 25.86 -2.87 18.12
CA ALA A 709 26.60 -1.83 17.39
C ALA A 709 25.69 -0.64 17.04
N MET A 710 24.45 -0.91 16.60
CA MET A 710 23.43 0.10 16.33
C MET A 710 23.14 0.94 17.57
N ILE A 711 22.87 0.28 18.70
CA ILE A 711 22.52 0.95 19.97
C ILE A 711 23.72 1.78 20.49
N ALA A 712 24.95 1.25 20.45
CA ALA A 712 26.13 2.01 20.87
C ALA A 712 26.34 3.26 20.01
N TYR A 713 26.18 3.13 18.71
CA TYR A 713 26.25 4.23 17.74
C TYR A 713 25.16 5.28 18.02
N GLY A 714 23.90 4.87 18.08
CA GLY A 714 22.78 5.79 18.26
C GLY A 714 22.79 6.50 19.61
N ALA A 715 22.97 5.76 20.70
CA ALA A 715 23.01 6.31 22.06
C ALA A 715 24.17 7.29 22.26
N SER A 716 25.36 7.00 21.71
CA SER A 716 26.50 7.91 21.79
C SER A 716 26.26 9.20 21.02
N ARG A 717 25.71 9.13 19.80
CA ARG A 717 25.42 10.30 18.98
C ARG A 717 24.27 11.13 19.56
N TYR A 718 23.20 10.46 20.03
CA TYR A 718 22.11 11.12 20.74
C TYR A 718 22.64 11.92 21.95
N ALA A 719 23.37 11.27 22.85
CA ALA A 719 23.86 11.89 24.07
C ALA A 719 24.77 13.09 23.80
N LEU A 720 25.67 13.00 22.81
CA LEU A 720 26.53 14.11 22.40
C LEU A 720 25.70 15.27 21.83
N ALA A 721 24.79 14.99 20.88
CA ALA A 721 23.96 16.03 20.26
C ALA A 721 22.96 16.66 21.26
N ARG A 722 22.42 15.87 22.19
CA ARG A 722 21.51 16.34 23.24
C ARG A 722 22.20 17.35 24.18
N GLY A 723 23.49 17.16 24.43
CA GLY A 723 24.28 18.10 25.23
C GLY A 723 23.94 18.10 26.72
N ASP A 724 23.15 17.14 27.21
CA ASP A 724 22.84 16.97 28.64
C ASP A 724 23.77 15.96 29.31
N LYS A 725 24.52 16.45 30.29
CA LYS A 725 25.52 15.64 31.00
C LYS A 725 24.89 14.55 31.89
N SER A 726 23.67 14.75 32.36
CA SER A 726 22.98 13.77 33.22
C SER A 726 22.48 12.59 32.37
N GLU A 727 21.83 12.88 31.26
CA GLU A 727 21.39 11.86 30.29
C GLU A 727 22.60 11.10 29.72
N ALA A 728 23.70 11.80 29.40
CA ALA A 728 24.95 11.19 28.95
C ALA A 728 25.53 10.19 29.95
N LYS A 729 25.50 10.53 31.25
CA LYS A 729 25.96 9.61 32.33
C LYS A 729 25.00 8.43 32.51
N GLU A 730 23.72 8.64 32.35
CA GLU A 730 22.72 7.58 32.42
C GLU A 730 22.89 6.55 31.29
N LEU A 731 23.15 6.99 30.06
CA LEU A 731 23.34 6.13 28.90
C LEU A 731 24.71 5.45 28.84
N TRP A 732 25.66 5.95 29.57
CA TRP A 732 27.05 5.46 29.52
C TRP A 732 27.21 3.97 29.80
N PRO A 733 26.56 3.35 30.82
CA PRO A 733 26.62 1.91 31.05
C PRO A 733 26.15 1.07 29.86
N LEU A 734 25.06 1.48 29.19
CA LEU A 734 24.56 0.80 27.99
C LEU A 734 25.58 0.86 26.85
N ILE A 735 26.11 2.07 26.60
CA ILE A 735 27.14 2.29 25.56
C ILE A 735 28.35 1.40 25.81
N GLN A 736 28.87 1.37 27.07
CA GLN A 736 29.99 0.52 27.42
C GLN A 736 29.71 -0.97 27.24
N TRP A 737 28.55 -1.42 27.66
CA TRP A 737 28.13 -2.82 27.53
C TRP A 737 28.06 -3.22 26.05
N CYS A 738 27.44 -2.41 25.22
CA CYS A 738 27.32 -2.68 23.78
C CYS A 738 28.68 -2.70 23.08
N LEU A 739 29.58 -1.76 23.42
CA LEU A 739 30.94 -1.75 22.87
C LEU A 739 31.75 -2.98 23.31
N GLU A 740 31.57 -3.43 24.55
CA GLU A 740 32.21 -4.67 25.02
C GLU A 740 31.62 -5.92 24.36
N TYR A 741 30.29 -5.97 24.17
CA TYR A 741 29.63 -7.03 23.42
C TYR A 741 30.25 -7.16 22.02
N CYS A 742 30.31 -6.09 21.27
CA CYS A 742 30.91 -6.08 19.92
C CYS A 742 32.38 -6.50 19.96
N SER A 743 33.12 -6.06 20.99
CA SER A 743 34.55 -6.44 21.16
C SER A 743 34.75 -7.95 21.34
N ARG A 744 33.82 -8.61 22.02
CA ARG A 744 33.85 -10.07 22.25
C ARG A 744 33.49 -10.87 21.00
N ASN A 745 32.76 -10.24 20.08
CA ASN A 745 32.35 -10.82 18.81
C ASN A 745 33.27 -10.43 17.62
N ILE A 746 34.47 -9.88 17.91
CA ILE A 746 35.49 -9.67 16.87
C ILE A 746 36.07 -11.01 16.49
N ASN A 747 35.94 -11.34 15.17
CA ASN A 747 36.47 -12.58 14.59
C ASN A 747 38.01 -12.52 14.36
N GLU A 748 38.59 -13.60 13.85
CA GLU A 748 40.01 -13.72 13.54
C GLU A 748 40.52 -12.71 12.49
N ASP A 749 39.65 -12.21 11.62
CA ASP A 749 39.95 -11.18 10.62
C ASP A 749 39.88 -9.76 11.20
N GLY A 750 39.45 -9.60 12.45
CA GLY A 750 39.39 -8.33 13.19
C GLY A 750 38.14 -7.51 12.99
N VAL A 751 37.10 -8.06 12.37
CA VAL A 751 35.78 -7.43 12.15
C VAL A 751 34.71 -8.02 13.05
N VAL A 752 33.61 -7.28 13.30
CA VAL A 752 32.53 -7.72 14.19
C VAL A 752 31.65 -8.75 13.48
N ALA A 753 31.49 -9.92 14.07
CA ALA A 753 30.57 -10.95 13.61
C ALA A 753 29.13 -10.65 14.10
N SER A 754 28.13 -11.02 13.29
CA SER A 754 26.72 -11.00 13.60
C SER A 754 26.01 -12.09 12.80
N ASP A 755 24.85 -12.57 13.25
CA ASP A 755 24.10 -13.62 12.56
C ASP A 755 23.52 -13.12 11.24
N THR A 756 23.10 -11.84 11.19
CA THR A 756 22.55 -11.18 10.01
C THR A 756 22.73 -9.65 10.12
N ASP A 757 21.96 -8.89 9.37
CA ASP A 757 21.90 -7.43 9.41
C ASP A 757 20.46 -6.94 9.64
N GLU A 758 20.23 -5.63 9.56
CA GLU A 758 18.90 -5.03 9.70
C GLU A 758 17.86 -5.50 8.66
N LEU A 759 18.31 -6.14 7.56
CA LEU A 759 17.42 -6.69 6.53
C LEU A 759 16.90 -8.11 6.86
N GLU A 760 17.24 -8.65 8.03
CA GLU A 760 16.57 -9.81 8.63
C GLU A 760 16.59 -11.07 7.72
N ASN A 761 17.74 -11.39 7.15
CA ASN A 761 17.93 -12.51 6.21
C ASN A 761 17.17 -12.37 4.86
N ARG A 762 16.61 -11.21 4.53
CA ARG A 762 16.05 -10.98 3.18
C ARG A 762 17.13 -11.00 2.09
N PHE A 763 18.34 -10.65 2.46
CA PHE A 763 19.54 -10.72 1.64
C PHE A 763 20.70 -11.35 2.43
N GLU A 764 21.62 -12.02 1.74
CA GLU A 764 22.77 -12.61 2.39
C GLU A 764 23.67 -11.52 3.02
N SER A 765 24.11 -11.74 4.26
CA SER A 765 24.96 -10.80 5.02
C SER A 765 26.31 -11.39 5.46
N GLY A 766 26.52 -12.69 5.27
CA GLY A 766 27.72 -13.41 5.72
C GLY A 766 27.84 -13.49 7.25
N ASP A 767 28.91 -14.09 7.74
CA ASP A 767 29.19 -14.22 9.18
C ASP A 767 29.66 -12.90 9.83
N ALA A 768 29.99 -11.91 9.01
CA ALA A 768 30.34 -10.54 9.42
C ALA A 768 30.04 -9.61 8.24
N ASN A 769 29.36 -8.51 8.53
CA ASN A 769 28.97 -7.54 7.51
C ASN A 769 29.57 -6.15 7.76
N LEU A 770 29.62 -5.38 6.68
CA LEU A 770 30.22 -4.04 6.66
C LEU A 770 29.46 -3.06 7.55
N CYS A 771 28.13 -3.17 7.63
CA CYS A 771 27.28 -2.29 8.44
C CYS A 771 27.65 -2.40 9.93
N THR A 772 27.58 -3.60 10.52
CA THR A 772 27.85 -3.85 11.93
C THR A 772 29.25 -3.36 12.32
N SER A 773 30.29 -3.69 11.52
CA SER A 773 31.67 -3.27 11.79
C SER A 773 31.84 -1.76 11.70
N THR A 774 31.16 -1.10 10.78
CA THR A 774 31.23 0.36 10.60
C THR A 774 30.51 1.11 11.71
N LEU A 775 29.35 0.64 12.15
CA LEU A 775 28.63 1.22 13.28
C LEU A 775 29.44 1.10 14.58
N TYR A 776 30.07 -0.05 14.80
CA TYR A 776 30.99 -0.23 15.93
C TYR A 776 32.17 0.74 15.87
N TYR A 777 32.78 0.94 14.71
CA TYR A 777 33.86 1.93 14.51
C TYR A 777 33.43 3.34 14.93
N ASP A 778 32.29 3.82 14.43
CA ASP A 778 31.78 5.16 14.76
C ASP A 778 31.38 5.28 16.22
N ALA A 779 30.77 4.24 16.79
CA ALA A 779 30.42 4.18 18.21
C ALA A 779 31.64 4.32 19.12
N LEU A 780 32.75 3.70 18.79
CA LEU A 780 34.00 3.83 19.53
C LEU A 780 34.54 5.29 19.57
N ILE A 781 34.47 6.00 18.43
CA ILE A 781 34.85 7.40 18.31
C ILE A 781 33.91 8.28 19.15
N SER A 782 32.60 8.11 18.94
CA SER A 782 31.55 8.88 19.63
C SER A 782 31.61 8.65 21.15
N ALA A 783 31.80 7.40 21.60
CA ALA A 783 31.96 7.06 23.01
C ALA A 783 33.28 7.63 23.61
N SER A 784 34.34 7.72 22.81
CA SER A 784 35.57 8.39 23.27
C SER A 784 35.34 9.87 23.58
N TYR A 785 34.60 10.58 22.71
CA TYR A 785 34.22 11.97 22.94
C TYR A 785 33.28 12.10 24.15
N LEU A 786 32.26 11.29 24.23
CA LEU A 786 31.28 11.30 25.31
C LEU A 786 31.93 11.00 26.68
N GLY A 787 32.74 9.95 26.74
CA GLY A 787 33.46 9.56 27.97
C GLY A 787 34.36 10.69 28.50
N LYS A 788 35.03 11.44 27.64
CA LYS A 788 35.83 12.61 28.01
C LYS A 788 34.97 13.70 28.67
N GLU A 789 33.80 14.01 28.10
CA GLU A 789 32.87 15.02 28.60
C GLU A 789 32.27 14.67 29.97
N ILE A 790 31.98 13.41 30.22
CA ILE A 790 31.36 12.94 31.47
C ILE A 790 32.40 12.59 32.55
N GLY A 791 33.71 12.65 32.23
CA GLY A 791 34.79 12.44 33.17
C GLY A 791 35.27 10.99 33.35
N VAL A 792 35.08 10.16 32.32
CA VAL A 792 35.64 8.81 32.27
C VAL A 792 37.17 8.86 32.19
N SER A 793 37.83 7.86 32.70
CA SER A 793 39.31 7.74 32.69
C SER A 793 39.87 7.89 31.26
N SER A 794 40.93 8.68 31.14
CA SER A 794 41.62 8.88 29.85
C SER A 794 42.22 7.59 29.28
N SER A 795 42.43 6.55 30.07
CA SER A 795 42.83 5.23 29.58
C SER A 795 41.73 4.55 28.76
N VAL A 796 40.46 4.64 29.19
CA VAL A 796 39.32 4.09 28.50
C VAL A 796 39.06 4.85 27.20
N THR A 797 39.02 6.17 27.24
CA THR A 797 38.76 6.99 26.04
C THR A 797 39.87 6.86 24.99
N LYS A 798 41.14 6.74 25.41
CA LYS A 798 42.25 6.45 24.49
C LYS A 798 42.19 5.02 23.93
N ASP A 799 41.77 4.04 24.72
CA ASP A 799 41.59 2.67 24.26
C ASP A 799 40.50 2.60 23.17
N TYR A 800 39.37 3.28 23.33
CA TYR A 800 38.36 3.36 22.28
C TYR A 800 38.89 3.97 20.98
N LEU A 801 39.68 5.06 21.05
CA LEU A 801 40.33 5.63 19.87
C LEU A 801 41.36 4.69 19.23
N ARG A 802 42.08 3.87 20.03
CA ARG A 802 42.96 2.85 19.48
C ARG A 802 42.18 1.77 18.75
N ARG A 803 41.16 1.23 19.39
CA ARG A 803 40.29 0.18 18.83
C ARG A 803 39.56 0.66 17.56
N SER A 804 39.16 1.94 17.48
CA SER A 804 38.56 2.50 16.27
C SER A 804 39.51 2.50 15.08
N ARG A 805 40.81 2.82 15.29
CA ARG A 805 41.83 2.77 14.23
C ARG A 805 42.10 1.33 13.78
N GLU A 806 42.11 0.38 14.71
CA GLU A 806 42.24 -1.05 14.40
C GLU A 806 41.07 -1.56 13.60
N MET A 807 39.84 -1.15 13.98
CA MET A 807 38.61 -1.48 13.24
C MET A 807 38.60 -0.88 11.82
N ALA A 808 38.99 0.38 11.66
CA ALA A 808 39.10 1.00 10.33
C ALA A 808 40.10 0.22 9.43
N SER A 809 41.20 -0.21 9.97
CA SER A 809 42.18 -1.04 9.24
C SER A 809 41.63 -2.43 8.89
N ALA A 810 40.88 -3.02 9.81
CA ALA A 810 40.22 -4.31 9.57
C ALA A 810 39.10 -4.21 8.50
N ILE A 811 38.29 -3.15 8.57
CA ILE A 811 37.25 -2.86 7.54
C ILE A 811 37.88 -2.76 6.16
N GLU A 812 38.97 -1.99 6.03
CA GLU A 812 39.64 -1.85 4.72
C GLU A 812 40.24 -3.16 4.24
N LYS A 813 40.84 -3.94 5.14
CA LYS A 813 41.46 -5.23 4.78
C LYS A 813 40.45 -6.30 4.40
N TYR A 814 39.33 -6.38 5.12
CA TYR A 814 38.36 -7.47 5.00
C TYR A 814 37.32 -7.21 3.92
N PHE A 815 36.77 -6.00 3.90
CA PHE A 815 35.69 -5.62 2.99
C PHE A 815 36.19 -4.86 1.75
N GLY A 816 37.30 -4.10 1.84
CA GLY A 816 37.84 -3.29 0.73
C GLY A 816 38.24 -4.13 -0.49
N GLY A 817 37.83 -3.72 -1.67
CA GLY A 817 38.19 -4.37 -2.92
C GLY A 817 37.22 -4.09 -4.06
N PRO A 818 37.52 -4.53 -5.26
CA PRO A 818 36.65 -4.31 -6.40
C PRO A 818 35.37 -5.18 -6.30
N VAL A 819 34.21 -4.56 -6.63
CA VAL A 819 32.90 -5.22 -6.78
C VAL A 819 32.26 -4.66 -8.04
N SER A 820 31.84 -5.52 -8.95
CA SER A 820 31.19 -5.14 -10.23
C SER A 820 31.96 -4.04 -11.02
N GLY A 821 33.31 -4.04 -10.91
CA GLY A 821 34.16 -3.06 -11.62
C GLY A 821 34.42 -1.76 -10.87
N TYR A 822 33.85 -1.55 -9.68
CA TYR A 822 34.08 -0.37 -8.83
C TYR A 822 35.07 -0.68 -7.71
N GLU A 823 36.00 0.23 -7.42
CA GLU A 823 36.92 0.16 -6.27
C GLU A 823 36.18 0.62 -5.00
N THR A 824 35.42 -0.29 -4.38
CA THR A 824 34.53 -0.02 -3.25
C THR A 824 34.70 -1.04 -2.12
N TYR A 825 33.63 -1.48 -1.51
CA TYR A 825 33.61 -2.48 -0.45
C TYR A 825 32.71 -3.66 -0.85
N ARG A 826 33.11 -4.88 -0.47
CA ARG A 826 32.20 -6.02 -0.39
C ARG A 826 31.37 -5.85 0.86
N TYR A 827 30.10 -6.23 0.80
CA TYR A 827 29.25 -6.16 1.97
C TYR A 827 29.60 -7.22 3.02
N TYR A 828 30.00 -8.41 2.57
CA TYR A 828 30.54 -9.51 3.37
C TYR A 828 31.64 -10.27 2.59
N LYS A 829 32.36 -11.18 3.26
CA LYS A 829 33.44 -11.97 2.63
C LYS A 829 32.90 -12.89 1.55
N GLY A 830 33.35 -12.73 0.33
CA GLY A 830 32.89 -13.51 -0.83
C GLY A 830 31.74 -12.85 -1.60
N ASN A 831 31.15 -11.77 -1.10
CA ASN A 831 30.13 -11.01 -1.83
C ASN A 831 30.68 -10.46 -3.16
N THR A 832 29.95 -10.69 -4.25
CA THR A 832 30.32 -10.29 -5.61
C THR A 832 29.37 -9.29 -6.24
N LEU A 833 28.23 -9.05 -5.60
CA LEU A 833 27.20 -8.09 -6.03
C LEU A 833 27.30 -6.79 -5.22
N LEU A 834 26.94 -5.69 -5.82
CA LEU A 834 26.84 -4.42 -5.10
C LEU A 834 25.63 -4.45 -4.14
N ARG A 835 25.82 -3.93 -2.94
CA ARG A 835 24.82 -3.69 -1.92
C ARG A 835 24.77 -2.20 -1.61
N SER A 836 23.58 -1.62 -1.42
CA SER A 836 23.45 -0.19 -1.08
C SER A 836 24.14 0.17 0.24
N TRP A 837 24.22 -0.76 1.19
CA TRP A 837 24.90 -0.56 2.49
C TRP A 837 26.43 -0.42 2.40
N ILE A 838 27.05 -0.50 1.22
CA ILE A 838 28.45 -0.08 1.02
C ILE A 838 28.67 1.42 1.33
N CYS A 839 27.59 2.20 1.45
CA CYS A 839 27.62 3.60 1.90
C CYS A 839 28.03 3.80 3.37
N MET A 840 27.97 2.78 4.22
CA MET A 840 28.21 2.90 5.66
C MET A 840 29.59 3.48 6.02
N PRO A 841 30.71 3.09 5.38
CA PRO A 841 32.00 3.76 5.57
C PRO A 841 31.98 5.26 5.30
N LEU A 842 31.26 5.70 4.24
CA LEU A 842 31.12 7.14 3.92
C LEU A 842 30.42 7.88 5.07
N ILE A 843 29.32 7.30 5.58
CA ILE A 843 28.57 7.85 6.72
C ILE A 843 29.44 7.97 7.96
N ALA A 844 30.30 6.98 8.21
CA ALA A 844 31.23 6.97 9.36
C ALA A 844 32.48 7.85 9.16
N GLY A 845 32.67 8.39 7.95
CA GLY A 845 33.84 9.21 7.60
C GLY A 845 35.11 8.39 7.32
N ILE A 846 34.94 7.15 6.83
CA ILE A 846 36.00 6.35 6.24
C ILE A 846 35.97 6.64 4.73
N ASP A 847 36.91 7.41 4.24
CA ASP A 847 36.91 7.98 2.89
C ASP A 847 37.91 7.32 1.92
N ASN A 848 38.63 6.28 2.34
CA ASN A 848 39.67 5.61 1.55
C ASN A 848 39.17 5.17 0.16
N ARG A 849 37.87 4.83 0.03
CA ARG A 849 37.22 4.38 -1.20
C ARG A 849 36.04 5.24 -1.60
N ALA A 850 36.00 6.50 -1.14
CA ALA A 850 34.83 7.38 -1.31
C ALA A 850 34.45 7.59 -2.77
N GLU A 851 35.43 7.79 -3.66
CA GLU A 851 35.18 8.02 -5.09
C GLU A 851 34.55 6.78 -5.76
N GLY A 852 35.15 5.59 -5.57
CA GLY A 852 34.63 4.35 -6.15
C GLY A 852 33.29 3.92 -5.53
N THR A 853 33.12 4.12 -4.22
CA THR A 853 31.85 3.83 -3.54
C THR A 853 30.73 4.79 -4.00
N THR A 854 31.01 6.09 -4.12
CA THR A 854 30.06 7.05 -4.70
C THR A 854 29.69 6.68 -6.14
N ALA A 855 30.70 6.29 -6.95
CA ALA A 855 30.43 5.85 -8.32
C ALA A 855 29.54 4.60 -8.37
N ALA A 856 29.78 3.62 -7.50
CA ALA A 856 28.96 2.41 -7.40
C ALA A 856 27.51 2.73 -6.95
N LEU A 857 27.34 3.56 -5.92
CA LEU A 857 26.02 3.95 -5.40
C LEU A 857 25.19 4.79 -6.39
N THR A 858 25.85 5.53 -7.27
CA THR A 858 25.18 6.38 -8.27
C THR A 858 25.22 5.76 -9.68
N GLY A 859 25.82 4.58 -9.81
CA GLY A 859 25.90 3.83 -11.06
C GLY A 859 24.60 3.09 -11.38
N PRO A 860 24.42 2.67 -12.64
CA PRO A 860 23.19 2.05 -13.13
C PRO A 860 22.92 0.67 -12.50
N GLU A 861 23.91 0.07 -11.84
CA GLU A 861 23.75 -1.22 -11.16
C GLU A 861 22.95 -1.11 -9.85
N LEU A 862 22.95 0.08 -9.22
CA LEU A 862 22.22 0.33 -7.98
C LEU A 862 21.24 1.49 -8.09
N MET A 863 21.61 2.59 -8.78
CA MET A 863 20.76 3.78 -8.82
C MET A 863 19.79 3.72 -10.00
N THR A 864 18.52 3.80 -9.70
CA THR A 864 17.43 3.88 -10.66
C THR A 864 16.66 5.18 -10.52
N GLU A 865 15.66 5.38 -11.35
CA GLU A 865 14.72 6.51 -11.22
C GLU A 865 13.98 6.50 -9.87
N ASN A 866 13.71 5.30 -9.33
CA ASN A 866 12.97 5.11 -8.10
C ASN A 866 13.82 5.22 -6.83
N GLY A 867 15.12 5.29 -6.97
CA GLY A 867 16.09 5.33 -5.89
C GLY A 867 17.13 4.22 -5.99
N CYS A 868 17.79 3.93 -4.87
CA CYS A 868 18.86 2.95 -4.80
C CYS A 868 18.30 1.56 -4.54
N LEU A 869 18.62 0.60 -5.42
CA LEU A 869 18.34 -0.82 -5.18
C LEU A 869 19.05 -1.30 -3.92
N THR A 870 18.41 -2.19 -3.19
CA THR A 870 19.03 -2.84 -2.02
C THR A 870 20.25 -3.65 -2.39
N GLU A 871 20.16 -4.41 -3.49
CA GLU A 871 21.24 -5.20 -4.07
C GLU A 871 21.19 -5.16 -5.59
N GLN A 872 22.33 -5.19 -6.23
CA GLN A 872 22.45 -5.28 -7.69
C GLN A 872 21.66 -6.45 -8.26
N GLY A 873 20.77 -6.15 -9.20
CA GLY A 873 19.90 -7.14 -9.84
C GLY A 873 18.65 -7.50 -9.05
N SER A 874 18.41 -6.91 -7.89
CA SER A 874 17.12 -6.98 -7.19
C SER A 874 16.12 -6.01 -7.80
N ASP A 875 14.86 -6.15 -7.39
CA ASP A 875 13.74 -5.26 -7.73
C ASP A 875 13.24 -4.48 -6.50
N VAL A 876 13.97 -4.53 -5.40
CA VAL A 876 13.60 -3.90 -4.13
C VAL A 876 14.27 -2.55 -3.96
N PHE A 877 13.44 -1.50 -3.86
CA PHE A 877 13.84 -0.13 -3.57
C PHE A 877 13.46 0.22 -2.13
N TRP A 878 14.44 0.57 -1.34
CA TRP A 878 14.20 1.07 0.00
C TRP A 878 14.58 2.54 0.06
N ASP A 879 13.65 3.40 0.49
CA ASP A 879 13.98 4.82 0.68
C ASP A 879 15.13 4.97 1.66
N ARG A 880 15.20 4.10 2.70
CA ARG A 880 16.34 4.07 3.61
C ARG A 880 17.66 3.81 2.90
N ALA A 881 17.71 2.91 1.91
CA ALA A 881 18.92 2.64 1.12
C ALA A 881 19.39 3.90 0.38
N THR A 882 18.45 4.59 -0.26
CA THR A 882 18.71 5.85 -0.97
C THR A 882 19.16 6.96 0.00
N LEU A 883 18.47 7.11 1.13
CA LEU A 883 18.76 8.13 2.12
C LEU A 883 20.12 7.90 2.81
N TYR A 884 20.47 6.65 3.09
CA TYR A 884 21.81 6.31 3.59
C TYR A 884 22.90 6.63 2.58
N ALA A 885 22.72 6.22 1.31
CA ALA A 885 23.65 6.54 0.24
C ALA A 885 23.87 8.06 0.12
N LEU A 886 22.77 8.83 0.07
CA LEU A 886 22.81 10.29 -0.05
C LEU A 886 23.52 10.94 1.16
N ARG A 887 23.25 10.48 2.40
CA ARG A 887 23.88 10.98 3.60
C ARG A 887 25.40 10.82 3.53
N GLY A 888 25.89 9.65 3.11
CA GLY A 888 27.32 9.37 2.95
C GLY A 888 27.96 10.18 1.81
N ILE A 889 27.30 10.25 0.65
CA ILE A 889 27.79 10.98 -0.52
C ILE A 889 27.91 12.50 -0.22
N PHE A 890 26.89 13.09 0.40
CA PHE A 890 26.98 14.49 0.84
C PHE A 890 28.13 14.71 1.82
N TYR A 891 28.24 13.87 2.84
CA TYR A 891 29.27 14.00 3.88
C TYR A 891 30.69 13.92 3.30
N THR A 892 30.92 13.17 2.25
CA THR A 892 32.22 13.04 1.56
C THR A 892 32.43 14.04 0.42
N GLY A 893 31.57 15.04 0.29
CA GLY A 893 31.74 16.15 -0.66
C GLY A 893 31.13 15.91 -2.05
N GLY A 894 30.30 14.89 -2.20
CA GLY A 894 29.62 14.58 -3.47
C GLY A 894 28.31 15.35 -3.71
N ALA A 895 28.22 16.61 -3.27
CA ALA A 895 26.97 17.40 -3.27
C ALA A 895 26.26 17.44 -4.63
N ASP A 896 26.98 17.70 -5.70
CA ASP A 896 26.37 17.87 -7.03
C ASP A 896 25.74 16.58 -7.57
N LYS A 897 26.34 15.43 -7.24
CA LYS A 897 25.76 14.11 -7.58
C LYS A 897 24.53 13.79 -6.72
N ALA A 898 24.65 14.04 -5.41
CA ALA A 898 23.60 13.69 -4.45
C ALA A 898 22.37 14.60 -4.57
N LEU A 899 22.54 15.89 -4.89
CA LEU A 899 21.44 16.86 -4.95
C LEU A 899 20.35 16.45 -5.93
N GLY A 900 20.73 16.06 -7.15
CA GLY A 900 19.77 15.67 -8.18
C GLY A 900 18.96 14.44 -7.78
N ILE A 901 19.59 13.47 -7.08
CA ILE A 901 18.91 12.26 -6.58
C ILE A 901 17.97 12.64 -5.43
N LEU A 902 18.44 13.45 -4.47
CA LEU A 902 17.62 13.90 -3.35
C LEU A 902 16.42 14.73 -3.82
N HIS A 903 16.61 15.61 -4.81
CA HIS A 903 15.51 16.40 -5.38
C HIS A 903 14.45 15.49 -6.02
N ARG A 904 14.84 14.53 -6.88
CA ARG A 904 13.89 13.60 -7.53
C ARG A 904 13.15 12.74 -6.51
N LEU A 905 13.86 12.16 -5.52
CA LEU A 905 13.23 11.42 -4.43
C LEU A 905 12.20 12.29 -3.69
N SER A 906 12.61 13.50 -3.30
CA SER A 906 11.76 14.45 -2.57
C SER A 906 10.55 14.89 -3.39
N GLN A 907 10.74 15.20 -4.68
CA GLN A 907 9.66 15.57 -5.58
C GLN A 907 8.63 14.43 -5.71
N ARG A 908 9.11 13.20 -5.90
CA ARG A 908 8.25 12.02 -6.02
C ARG A 908 7.46 11.76 -4.73
N ARG A 909 8.10 11.82 -3.56
CA ARG A 909 7.46 11.56 -2.26
C ARG A 909 6.58 12.73 -1.77
N LEU A 910 6.85 13.95 -2.19
CA LEU A 910 6.10 15.13 -1.78
C LEU A 910 4.99 15.51 -2.76
N LEU A 911 5.24 15.40 -4.07
CA LEU A 911 4.38 15.95 -5.10
C LEU A 911 3.84 14.90 -6.08
N GLY A 912 4.24 13.65 -5.95
CA GLY A 912 3.80 12.54 -6.79
C GLY A 912 2.50 11.87 -6.34
N ASP A 913 2.45 10.56 -6.47
CA ASP A 913 1.24 9.79 -6.20
C ASP A 913 1.05 9.41 -4.73
N HIS A 914 2.14 9.30 -3.96
CA HIS A 914 2.10 8.97 -2.53
C HIS A 914 2.81 10.05 -1.73
N VAL A 915 2.08 10.77 -0.93
CA VAL A 915 2.51 11.98 -0.25
C VAL A 915 2.22 11.92 1.25
N PRO A 916 2.91 12.71 2.08
CA PRO A 916 3.98 13.67 1.76
C PRO A 916 5.33 13.35 2.41
N TYR A 917 5.72 12.09 2.60
CA TYR A 917 6.93 11.71 3.33
C TYR A 917 7.65 10.49 2.73
N ALA A 918 8.92 10.27 3.13
CA ALA A 918 9.68 9.08 2.79
C ALA A 918 9.02 7.82 3.40
N VAL A 919 9.12 6.71 2.71
CA VAL A 919 8.56 5.41 3.08
C VAL A 919 9.67 4.38 3.26
N GLU A 920 9.40 3.25 3.92
CA GLU A 920 10.43 2.24 4.13
C GLU A 920 10.91 1.67 2.82
N ALA A 921 9.98 1.09 2.05
CA ALA A 921 10.27 0.44 0.79
C ALA A 921 9.20 0.79 -0.26
N TRP A 922 9.56 0.73 -1.52
CA TRP A 922 8.69 0.93 -2.65
C TRP A 922 8.89 -0.20 -3.67
N PRO A 923 7.83 -0.84 -4.14
CA PRO A 923 6.39 -0.70 -3.83
C PRO A 923 5.91 -1.66 -2.72
N GLU A 924 6.47 -1.62 -1.56
CA GLU A 924 6.10 -2.52 -0.45
C GLU A 924 4.86 -2.00 0.32
N GLY A 925 3.74 -2.66 0.17
CA GLY A 925 2.43 -2.68 0.84
C GLY A 925 2.15 -1.72 2.01
N SER A 926 1.69 -2.25 3.16
CA SER A 926 1.32 -1.46 4.36
C SER A 926 2.50 -0.74 5.03
N GLN A 927 3.73 -1.14 4.77
CA GLN A 927 4.95 -0.53 5.31
C GLN A 927 5.24 0.88 4.78
N ARG A 928 4.51 1.35 3.78
CA ARG A 928 4.62 2.70 3.22
C ARG A 928 4.54 3.82 4.25
N HIS A 929 3.85 3.57 5.37
CA HIS A 929 3.61 4.58 6.40
C HIS A 929 4.65 4.61 7.52
N LEU A 930 5.70 3.79 7.45
CA LEU A 930 6.73 3.79 8.48
C LEU A 930 7.41 5.16 8.59
N SER A 931 7.61 5.62 9.80
CA SER A 931 8.01 7.01 10.09
C SER A 931 9.50 7.21 10.33
N ALA A 932 10.26 6.13 10.55
CA ALA A 932 11.69 6.20 10.85
C ALA A 932 12.50 6.80 9.69
N GLU A 933 12.10 6.54 8.44
CA GLU A 933 12.69 7.11 7.23
C GLU A 933 12.55 8.63 7.16
N SER A 934 11.50 9.18 7.76
CA SER A 934 11.35 10.63 7.88
C SER A 934 12.43 11.24 8.79
N GLY A 935 12.82 10.55 9.86
CA GLY A 935 13.99 10.93 10.67
C GLY A 935 15.29 10.81 9.90
N LEU A 936 15.46 9.72 9.16
CA LEU A 936 16.63 9.51 8.31
C LEU A 936 16.75 10.58 7.20
N TYR A 937 15.61 10.98 6.58
CA TYR A 937 15.58 12.09 5.65
C TYR A 937 16.09 13.38 6.28
N CYS A 938 15.65 13.68 7.49
CA CYS A 938 16.14 14.85 8.23
C CYS A 938 17.65 14.77 8.51
N ARG A 939 18.20 13.58 8.75
CA ARG A 939 19.63 13.35 8.95
C ARG A 939 20.45 13.47 7.65
N VAL A 940 19.87 13.19 6.48
CA VAL A 940 20.52 13.51 5.19
C VAL A 940 20.83 15.01 5.12
N ILE A 941 19.92 15.84 5.62
CA ILE A 941 20.14 17.30 5.67
C ILE A 941 21.15 17.67 6.76
N THR A 942 20.89 17.30 8.02
CA THR A 942 21.73 17.73 9.16
C THR A 942 23.13 17.14 9.12
N GLU A 943 23.25 15.84 8.92
CA GLU A 943 24.51 15.11 8.99
C GLU A 943 25.17 14.87 7.62
N GLY A 944 24.40 14.91 6.54
CA GLY A 944 24.89 14.80 5.16
C GLY A 944 25.21 16.17 4.55
N LEU A 945 24.18 16.94 4.17
CA LEU A 945 24.32 18.21 3.45
C LEU A 945 25.07 19.27 4.29
N PHE A 946 24.71 19.45 5.56
CA PHE A 946 25.42 20.34 6.49
C PHE A 946 26.61 19.65 7.18
N GLY A 947 26.72 18.32 7.07
CA GLY A 947 27.85 17.56 7.57
C GLY A 947 28.12 17.72 9.08
N MET A 948 27.06 17.91 9.87
CA MET A 948 27.16 18.13 11.31
C MET A 948 27.47 16.81 12.03
N ARG A 949 28.56 16.76 12.76
CA ARG A 949 28.96 15.58 13.53
C ARG A 949 29.28 15.98 14.98
N PRO A 950 28.59 15.41 15.98
CA PRO A 950 28.87 15.68 17.39
C PRO A 950 30.29 15.24 17.80
N THR A 951 31.01 16.09 18.52
CA THR A 951 32.38 15.82 19.05
C THR A 951 32.53 16.12 20.53
N GLY A 952 31.46 16.59 21.16
CA GLY A 952 31.34 16.85 22.58
C GLY A 952 29.93 17.30 22.92
N LEU A 953 29.62 17.46 24.21
CA LEU A 953 28.27 17.90 24.64
C LEU A 953 27.93 19.31 24.17
N ARG A 954 28.94 20.13 23.85
CA ARG A 954 28.79 21.52 23.38
C ARG A 954 29.65 21.81 22.14
N SER A 955 30.03 20.77 21.42
CA SER A 955 30.92 20.91 20.27
C SER A 955 30.56 19.91 19.17
N PHE A 956 30.75 20.35 17.96
CA PHE A 956 30.55 19.56 16.75
C PHE A 956 31.50 20.01 15.64
N THR A 957 31.74 19.17 14.68
CA THR A 957 32.34 19.54 13.39
C THR A 957 31.28 19.70 12.32
N MET A 958 31.59 20.51 11.31
CA MET A 958 30.78 20.65 10.11
C MET A 958 31.63 20.35 8.88
N ASN A 959 31.05 19.59 7.95
CA ASN A 959 31.60 19.38 6.60
C ASN A 959 30.54 19.75 5.57
N VAL A 960 30.37 21.06 5.37
CA VAL A 960 29.27 21.59 4.54
C VAL A 960 29.48 21.26 3.08
N SER A 961 28.51 20.60 2.48
CA SER A 961 28.49 20.20 1.06
C SER A 961 27.56 21.13 0.26
N LEU A 962 27.98 22.38 0.01
CA LEU A 962 27.20 23.33 -0.79
C LEU A 962 27.23 22.92 -2.26
N PRO A 963 26.07 22.58 -2.86
CA PRO A 963 26.02 22.27 -4.29
C PRO A 963 26.42 23.45 -5.18
N ALA A 964 27.10 23.18 -6.28
CA ALA A 964 27.57 24.24 -7.20
C ALA A 964 26.43 25.07 -7.82
N ALA A 965 25.23 24.52 -7.89
CA ALA A 965 24.04 25.21 -8.39
C ALA A 965 23.45 26.24 -7.40
N TRP A 966 23.91 26.25 -6.13
CA TRP A 966 23.38 27.10 -5.08
C TRP A 966 24.38 28.14 -4.63
N ASN A 967 23.91 29.38 -4.43
CA ASN A 967 24.73 30.45 -3.88
C ASN A 967 24.78 30.40 -2.34
N GLU A 968 23.71 29.90 -1.73
CA GLU A 968 23.55 29.87 -0.29
C GLU A 968 22.57 28.78 0.15
N MET A 969 22.70 28.33 1.38
CA MET A 969 21.72 27.54 2.10
C MET A 969 21.86 27.83 3.58
N SER A 970 20.78 27.66 4.35
CA SER A 970 20.80 27.83 5.80
C SER A 970 19.99 26.75 6.51
N LEU A 971 20.43 26.43 7.73
CA LEU A 971 19.71 25.59 8.68
C LEU A 971 19.60 26.38 10.00
N ASN A 972 18.41 26.88 10.27
CA ASN A 972 18.15 27.83 11.35
C ASN A 972 17.47 27.15 12.54
N HIS A 973 17.61 27.75 13.73
CA HIS A 973 16.96 27.27 14.96
C HIS A 973 17.32 25.84 15.34
N ILE A 974 18.60 25.50 15.24
CA ILE A 974 19.14 24.21 15.70
C ILE A 974 19.13 24.21 17.24
N ARG A 975 18.55 23.17 17.86
CA ARG A 975 18.38 23.06 19.31
C ARG A 975 19.37 22.08 19.98
N ALA A 976 20.31 21.54 19.22
CA ALA A 976 21.31 20.58 19.71
C ALA A 976 22.41 21.24 20.54
N PHE A 977 23.24 20.40 21.18
CA PHE A 977 24.48 20.81 21.92
C PHE A 977 24.21 21.72 23.13
N GLY A 978 23.07 21.58 23.79
CA GLY A 978 22.70 22.35 24.98
C GLY A 978 22.62 23.86 24.73
N SER A 979 22.37 24.28 23.50
CA SER A 979 22.16 25.68 23.11
C SER A 979 20.86 25.83 22.35
N ASP A 980 20.29 27.03 22.45
CA ASP A 980 19.10 27.44 21.66
C ASP A 980 19.53 28.11 20.37
#